data_b37920a1b98714b16c4bbda1e0054d5a
#
_entry.id   b37920a1b98714b16c4bbda1e0054d5a
#
_cell.length_a   1.000
_cell.length_b   1.000
_cell.length_c   1.000
_cell.angle_alpha   90.00
_cell.angle_beta   90.00
_cell.angle_gamma   90.00
#
_symmetry.space_group_name_H-M   'P 1'
#
loop_
_entity.id
_entity.type
_entity.pdbx_description
1 polymer ?
#
loop_
_entity_poly.entity_id
_entity_poly.type
_entity_poly.pdbx_seq_one_letter_code
_entity_poly.pdbx_strand_id
1 'polypeptide(L)'
;MAENYNKKDSVVDATQKLFTDYSNNREKWAIQAQEDREFRLGQQWTKEQARVLRERGQAPIVVNRIHPAVEMAKALLTANRPQFRVSPREDSDNKIAQLFNALIAYMWDISDGISVLRNVVDDYYTCGMGVMMVYQDPMRDNAKGDVVIKDIDPLDLYIDPNSRDRFGDDAENMIVSRMFTRDQAKKMYPQYETKIKNANSDRLSDRPETGREHDGKAIFPEDVETLTDSALGESDEYVRGYERYYKEMVSRFRVHETFTGVEHVFDDEEYKEYQNKQAYIIEGRPIVREDVARMTMERLQQSYQMMVEQAEQQGLDPNQLPEPPSLEVTTMAQFIDEGLIKVVEIQACRVCQVVVIGDQLLYKRVLPTDKYPIVPFMNIHTRTPYPLSDVRMCKDMQEYINKTRSLIIAHATTSTNVKILVPAGSVDMREFEQKWSQPGVAIEVDFDQGAPQPVQPLPLPNELYQNEQTAKSDIDHQLGLYELMMGNSQAAPHTYKATVSIDDFGQRKIKSKLMDIEAGLSRVCQVAIPLMQQLYQEEKVIRLVQPNNMTSEYLINKRFYDDFTQTIQKYNDIGIGNYDVVVVTGTTLPTNRYAQLELYMDAYRNGLIDKEEVLKKTEIFDVEGVLERTDTIEQLTRQLQQAQEQIKGLSGDMQSRDRENVNLKQRVEVEKFKAGLDKISNRAQSAGTLYEKRLDDATSEMASEVRKTKKEVGKNQDTPIPS
;
A
#
# COMPACT_ATOMS: atom_id res chain seq x y z
N MET A 1 6.45 -40.77 -8.96
CA MET A 1 7.11 -39.78 -9.86
C MET A 1 6.27 -39.48 -11.11
N ALA A 2 5.62 -40.43 -11.77
CA ALA A 2 4.79 -40.15 -12.97
C ALA A 2 3.52 -39.32 -12.69
N GLU A 3 2.84 -39.55 -11.56
CA GLU A 3 1.64 -38.74 -11.18
C GLU A 3 1.93 -37.26 -10.90
N ASN A 4 3.13 -36.97 -10.37
CA ASN A 4 3.53 -35.59 -10.14
C ASN A 4 3.95 -34.86 -11.43
N TYR A 5 4.39 -35.56 -12.45
CA TYR A 5 4.72 -35.00 -13.76
C TYR A 5 3.44 -34.56 -14.49
N ASN A 6 2.44 -35.44 -14.56
CA ASN A 6 1.16 -35.13 -15.20
C ASN A 6 0.39 -33.96 -14.53
N LYS A 7 0.52 -33.79 -13.22
CA LYS A 7 -0.09 -32.61 -12.50
C LYS A 7 0.63 -31.31 -12.81
N LYS A 8 1.94 -31.30 -13.05
CA LYS A 8 2.70 -30.07 -13.36
C LYS A 8 2.37 -29.55 -14.76
N ASP A 9 2.34 -30.41 -15.75
CA ASP A 9 1.99 -30.05 -17.12
C ASP A 9 0.54 -29.53 -17.20
N SER A 10 -0.38 -30.13 -16.45
CA SER A 10 -1.78 -29.68 -16.39
C SER A 10 -1.96 -28.28 -15.81
N VAL A 11 -1.11 -27.82 -14.86
CA VAL A 11 -1.18 -26.48 -14.26
C VAL A 11 -0.64 -25.43 -15.23
N VAL A 12 0.43 -25.74 -15.96
CA VAL A 12 1.01 -24.86 -16.98
C VAL A 12 0.02 -24.66 -18.12
N ASP A 13 -0.50 -25.76 -18.69
CA ASP A 13 -1.48 -25.72 -19.77
C ASP A 13 -2.76 -24.96 -19.36
N ALA A 14 -3.25 -25.19 -18.13
CA ALA A 14 -4.39 -24.46 -17.61
C ALA A 14 -4.11 -22.96 -17.49
N THR A 15 -2.89 -22.57 -17.06
CA THR A 15 -2.53 -21.16 -16.93
C THR A 15 -2.41 -20.48 -18.29
N GLN A 16 -1.80 -21.12 -19.28
CA GLN A 16 -1.66 -20.60 -20.63
C GLN A 16 -3.02 -20.49 -21.34
N LYS A 17 -3.89 -21.49 -21.17
CA LYS A 17 -5.25 -21.45 -21.70
C LYS A 17 -6.05 -20.30 -21.11
N LEU A 18 -6.06 -20.15 -19.77
CA LEU A 18 -6.74 -19.04 -19.11
C LEU A 18 -6.19 -17.68 -19.57
N PHE A 19 -4.87 -17.56 -19.72
CA PHE A 19 -4.26 -16.36 -20.25
C PHE A 19 -4.77 -16.03 -21.65
N THR A 20 -4.82 -17.00 -22.55
CA THR A 20 -5.33 -16.81 -23.91
C THR A 20 -6.79 -16.38 -23.91
N ASP A 21 -7.64 -17.05 -23.10
CA ASP A 21 -9.06 -16.73 -22.99
C ASP A 21 -9.27 -15.30 -22.43
N TYR A 22 -8.51 -14.91 -21.40
CA TYR A 22 -8.59 -13.57 -20.80
C TYR A 22 -8.02 -12.50 -21.73
N SER A 23 -6.96 -12.82 -22.47
CA SER A 23 -6.39 -11.93 -23.49
C SER A 23 -7.40 -11.58 -24.57
N ASN A 24 -8.08 -12.59 -25.14
CA ASN A 24 -9.09 -12.42 -26.15
C ASN A 24 -10.28 -11.56 -25.65
N ASN A 25 -10.72 -11.80 -24.41
CA ASN A 25 -11.84 -11.05 -23.85
C ASN A 25 -11.51 -9.59 -23.56
N ARG A 26 -10.27 -9.26 -23.19
CA ARG A 26 -9.86 -7.89 -22.89
C ARG A 26 -9.32 -7.11 -24.08
N GLU A 27 -9.08 -7.76 -25.24
CA GLU A 27 -8.40 -7.17 -26.39
C GLU A 27 -8.94 -5.80 -26.78
N LYS A 28 -10.28 -5.66 -26.88
CA LYS A 28 -10.92 -4.38 -27.21
C LYS A 28 -10.59 -3.27 -26.22
N TRP A 29 -10.60 -3.58 -24.93
CA TRP A 29 -10.26 -2.61 -23.89
C TRP A 29 -8.76 -2.27 -23.94
N ALA A 30 -7.89 -3.24 -24.15
CA ALA A 30 -6.46 -3.04 -24.23
C ALA A 30 -6.07 -2.12 -25.39
N ILE A 31 -6.67 -2.33 -26.59
CA ILE A 31 -6.52 -1.44 -27.75
C ILE A 31 -6.99 -0.02 -27.41
N GLN A 32 -8.15 0.11 -26.75
CA GLN A 32 -8.67 1.42 -26.34
C GLN A 32 -7.77 2.12 -25.34
N ALA A 33 -7.26 1.39 -24.34
CA ALA A 33 -6.38 1.95 -23.32
C ALA A 33 -5.04 2.42 -23.92
N GLN A 34 -4.48 1.65 -24.85
CA GLN A 34 -3.27 2.03 -25.58
C GLN A 34 -3.53 3.29 -26.45
N GLU A 35 -4.64 3.31 -27.18
CA GLU A 35 -5.05 4.46 -27.96
C GLU A 35 -5.23 5.72 -27.10
N ASP A 36 -5.81 5.59 -25.91
CA ASP A 36 -6.00 6.70 -24.97
C ASP A 36 -4.66 7.23 -24.43
N ARG A 37 -3.67 6.37 -24.20
CA ARG A 37 -2.30 6.77 -23.86
C ARG A 37 -1.66 7.60 -24.96
N GLU A 38 -1.70 7.12 -26.18
CA GLU A 38 -1.14 7.80 -27.34
C GLU A 38 -1.85 9.13 -27.60
N PHE A 39 -3.19 9.14 -27.51
CA PHE A 39 -4.01 10.31 -27.69
C PHE A 39 -3.72 11.41 -26.67
N ARG A 40 -3.57 11.04 -25.38
CA ARG A 40 -3.15 11.97 -24.32
C ARG A 40 -1.78 12.57 -24.59
N LEU A 41 -0.85 11.78 -25.12
CA LEU A 41 0.51 12.25 -25.43
C LEU A 41 0.59 13.09 -26.70
N GLY A 42 -0.52 13.30 -27.41
CA GLY A 42 -0.62 14.20 -28.56
C GLY A 42 -0.71 13.51 -29.93
N GLN A 43 -0.73 12.18 -29.96
CA GLN A 43 -1.01 11.44 -31.21
C GLN A 43 -2.52 11.40 -31.42
N GLN A 44 -3.06 12.55 -31.88
CA GLN A 44 -4.51 12.77 -31.97
C GLN A 44 -5.06 12.69 -33.38
N TRP A 45 -4.19 12.59 -34.38
CA TRP A 45 -4.56 12.41 -35.77
C TRP A 45 -4.09 11.05 -36.31
N THR A 46 -4.96 10.35 -37.03
CA THR A 46 -4.50 9.18 -37.78
C THR A 46 -3.74 9.62 -39.03
N LYS A 47 -2.84 8.79 -39.56
CA LYS A 47 -2.10 9.08 -40.80
C LYS A 47 -3.05 9.42 -41.94
N GLU A 48 -4.18 8.73 -42.04
CA GLU A 48 -5.18 8.98 -43.08
C GLU A 48 -5.90 10.30 -42.87
N GLN A 49 -6.34 10.65 -41.65
CA GLN A 49 -6.96 11.93 -41.33
C GLN A 49 -6.00 13.10 -41.64
N ALA A 50 -4.75 12.96 -41.27
CA ALA A 50 -3.73 13.97 -41.53
C ALA A 50 -3.44 14.13 -43.01
N ARG A 51 -3.43 13.03 -43.78
CA ARG A 51 -3.31 13.07 -45.24
C ARG A 51 -4.49 13.84 -45.88
N VAL A 52 -5.72 13.48 -45.51
CA VAL A 52 -6.92 14.16 -46.03
C VAL A 52 -6.92 15.65 -45.68
N LEU A 53 -6.49 16.04 -44.49
CA LEU A 53 -6.36 17.44 -44.09
C LEU A 53 -5.32 18.17 -44.96
N ARG A 54 -4.14 17.58 -45.19
CA ARG A 54 -3.09 18.15 -46.06
C ARG A 54 -3.56 18.31 -47.53
N GLU A 55 -4.27 17.31 -48.04
CA GLU A 55 -4.87 17.39 -49.40
C GLU A 55 -5.86 18.55 -49.52
N ARG A 56 -6.55 18.89 -48.42
CA ARG A 56 -7.46 20.05 -48.35
C ARG A 56 -6.76 21.36 -48.04
N GLY A 57 -5.43 21.39 -47.97
CA GLY A 57 -4.66 22.57 -47.57
C GLY A 57 -4.79 22.94 -46.09
N GLN A 58 -5.20 22.00 -45.27
CA GLN A 58 -5.34 22.16 -43.81
C GLN A 58 -4.17 21.51 -43.10
N ALA A 59 -3.57 22.19 -42.12
CA ALA A 59 -2.52 21.59 -41.31
C ALA A 59 -3.12 20.72 -40.21
N PRO A 60 -2.65 19.50 -39.98
CA PRO A 60 -3.08 18.66 -38.88
C PRO A 60 -2.47 19.16 -37.56
N ILE A 61 -3.14 20.14 -36.96
CA ILE A 61 -2.67 20.78 -35.72
C ILE A 61 -3.28 20.08 -34.51
N VAL A 62 -2.48 19.90 -33.47
CA VAL A 62 -2.91 19.36 -32.19
C VAL A 62 -2.83 20.47 -31.13
N VAL A 63 -3.98 20.80 -30.53
CA VAL A 63 -4.07 21.69 -29.36
C VAL A 63 -4.42 20.82 -28.16
N ASN A 64 -3.44 20.12 -27.60
CA ASN A 64 -3.66 19.14 -26.56
C ASN A 64 -4.12 19.80 -25.25
N ARG A 65 -5.41 19.64 -24.92
CA ARG A 65 -6.01 20.13 -23.65
C ARG A 65 -6.09 19.01 -22.62
N ILE A 66 -6.12 17.75 -23.05
CA ILE A 66 -6.27 16.59 -22.16
C ILE A 66 -5.02 16.41 -21.28
N HIS A 67 -3.83 16.48 -21.88
CA HIS A 67 -2.58 16.27 -21.14
C HIS A 67 -2.42 17.20 -19.92
N PRO A 68 -2.49 18.53 -20.06
CA PRO A 68 -2.35 19.43 -18.91
C PRO A 68 -3.49 19.29 -17.90
N ALA A 69 -4.70 18.97 -18.36
CA ALA A 69 -5.85 18.78 -17.48
C ALA A 69 -5.69 17.50 -16.62
N VAL A 70 -5.24 16.38 -17.22
CA VAL A 70 -4.95 15.14 -16.49
C VAL A 70 -3.77 15.35 -15.53
N GLU A 71 -2.70 16.06 -15.94
CA GLU A 71 -1.58 16.39 -15.04
C GLU A 71 -2.03 17.23 -13.85
N MET A 72 -2.94 18.18 -14.04
CA MET A 72 -3.49 18.97 -12.94
C MET A 72 -4.34 18.11 -12.00
N ALA A 73 -5.22 17.26 -12.53
CA ALA A 73 -6.03 16.35 -11.73
C ALA A 73 -5.14 15.36 -10.93
N LYS A 74 -4.09 14.83 -11.58
CA LYS A 74 -3.08 13.99 -10.91
C LYS A 74 -2.37 14.74 -9.79
N ALA A 75 -1.95 15.98 -10.05
CA ALA A 75 -1.29 16.81 -9.03
C ALA A 75 -2.19 17.06 -7.82
N LEU A 76 -3.49 17.32 -8.03
CA LEU A 76 -4.45 17.51 -6.96
C LEU A 76 -4.66 16.24 -6.11
N LEU A 77 -4.76 15.07 -6.73
CA LEU A 77 -4.97 13.81 -6.02
C LEU A 77 -3.72 13.29 -5.31
N THR A 78 -2.53 13.70 -5.74
CA THR A 78 -1.25 13.26 -5.17
C THR A 78 -0.50 14.38 -4.43
N ALA A 79 -1.17 15.49 -4.14
CA ALA A 79 -0.57 16.65 -3.49
C ALA A 79 -0.06 16.36 -2.08
N ASN A 80 -0.78 15.54 -1.35
CA ASN A 80 -0.46 15.19 0.03
C ASN A 80 -0.18 13.69 0.17
N ARG A 81 0.67 13.37 1.12
CA ARG A 81 0.94 11.98 1.51
C ARG A 81 -0.29 11.38 2.19
N PRO A 82 -0.79 10.20 1.76
CA PRO A 82 -1.89 9.54 2.46
C PRO A 82 -1.48 9.14 3.88
N GLN A 83 -2.38 9.35 4.83
CA GLN A 83 -2.19 8.91 6.20
C GLN A 83 -3.04 7.67 6.47
N PHE A 84 -2.41 6.64 6.99
CA PHE A 84 -3.05 5.38 7.32
C PHE A 84 -3.29 5.29 8.81
N ARG A 85 -4.44 4.77 9.20
CA ARG A 85 -4.77 4.50 10.60
C ARG A 85 -5.26 3.07 10.73
N VAL A 86 -4.53 2.28 11.48
CA VAL A 86 -4.90 0.92 11.85
C VAL A 86 -5.66 0.98 13.17
N SER A 87 -6.80 0.32 13.22
CA SER A 87 -7.62 0.18 14.41
C SER A 87 -7.74 -1.30 14.78
N PRO A 88 -7.51 -1.67 16.04
CA PRO A 88 -7.70 -3.04 16.47
C PRO A 88 -9.19 -3.38 16.50
N ARG A 89 -9.52 -4.64 16.23
CA ARG A 89 -10.89 -5.15 16.40
C ARG A 89 -11.20 -5.48 17.88
N GLU A 90 -10.18 -5.73 18.67
CA GLU A 90 -10.25 -6.06 20.08
C GLU A 90 -9.59 -4.96 20.91
N ASP A 91 -10.16 -4.63 22.09
CA ASP A 91 -9.73 -3.47 22.90
C ASP A 91 -8.30 -3.56 23.46
N SER A 92 -7.67 -4.74 23.47
CA SER A 92 -6.35 -4.98 24.09
C SER A 92 -5.15 -4.53 23.23
N ASP A 93 -5.32 -4.29 21.92
CA ASP A 93 -4.23 -4.25 20.94
C ASP A 93 -3.87 -2.86 20.43
N ASN A 94 -4.22 -1.80 21.18
CA ASN A 94 -3.93 -0.41 20.78
C ASN A 94 -2.43 -0.12 20.53
N LYS A 95 -1.53 -0.78 21.29
CA LYS A 95 -0.07 -0.60 21.07
C LYS A 95 0.40 -1.26 19.79
N ILE A 96 -0.12 -2.45 19.49
CA ILE A 96 0.23 -3.19 18.28
C ILE A 96 -0.36 -2.49 17.04
N ALA A 97 -1.56 -1.90 17.14
CA ALA A 97 -2.13 -1.07 16.08
C ALA A 97 -1.23 0.15 15.75
N GLN A 98 -0.62 0.78 16.75
CA GLN A 98 0.37 1.85 16.52
C GLN A 98 1.62 1.35 15.81
N LEU A 99 2.07 0.12 16.11
CA LEU A 99 3.19 -0.50 15.39
C LEU A 99 2.84 -0.78 13.93
N PHE A 100 1.63 -1.25 13.64
CA PHE A 100 1.20 -1.42 12.25
C PHE A 100 1.09 -0.09 11.50
N ASN A 101 0.68 1.02 12.16
CA ASN A 101 0.76 2.35 11.56
C ASN A 101 2.20 2.68 11.14
N ALA A 102 3.17 2.39 12.02
CA ALA A 102 4.58 2.59 11.73
C ALA A 102 5.09 1.67 10.62
N LEU A 103 4.69 0.40 10.61
CA LEU A 103 5.04 -0.58 9.58
C LEU A 103 4.50 -0.19 8.20
N ILE A 104 3.25 0.25 8.12
CA ILE A 104 2.65 0.71 6.86
C ILE A 104 3.35 1.97 6.35
N ALA A 105 3.65 2.91 7.26
CA ALA A 105 4.42 4.10 6.89
C ALA A 105 5.83 3.74 6.39
N TYR A 106 6.50 2.80 7.04
CA TYR A 106 7.79 2.26 6.61
C TYR A 106 7.70 1.59 5.23
N MET A 107 6.71 0.71 5.00
CA MET A 107 6.46 0.09 3.70
C MET A 107 6.27 1.15 2.60
N TRP A 108 5.52 2.20 2.90
CA TRP A 108 5.27 3.31 1.98
C TRP A 108 6.57 4.04 1.62
N ASP A 109 7.42 4.32 2.61
CA ASP A 109 8.69 5.03 2.41
C ASP A 109 9.72 4.20 1.64
N ILE A 110 9.93 2.94 2.00
CA ILE A 110 10.89 2.07 1.30
C ILE A 110 10.49 1.75 -0.14
N SER A 111 9.19 1.85 -0.45
CA SER A 111 8.64 1.58 -1.78
C SER A 111 8.55 2.83 -2.65
N ASP A 112 8.93 4.02 -2.16
CA ASP A 112 8.62 5.31 -2.80
C ASP A 112 7.14 5.42 -3.16
N GLY A 113 6.28 5.20 -2.17
CA GLY A 113 4.84 5.08 -2.34
C GLY A 113 4.17 6.28 -3.02
N ILE A 114 4.77 7.48 -2.93
CA ILE A 114 4.27 8.67 -3.63
C ILE A 114 4.46 8.53 -5.14
N SER A 115 5.62 8.07 -5.59
CA SER A 115 5.89 7.85 -7.03
C SER A 115 5.01 6.73 -7.58
N VAL A 116 4.86 5.63 -6.82
CA VAL A 116 3.95 4.53 -7.17
C VAL A 116 2.51 5.05 -7.29
N LEU A 117 2.03 5.83 -6.33
CA LEU A 117 0.68 6.41 -6.37
C LEU A 117 0.50 7.33 -7.57
N ARG A 118 1.49 8.16 -7.90
CA ARG A 118 1.43 9.06 -9.06
C ARG A 118 1.30 8.28 -10.37
N ASN A 119 2.02 7.18 -10.53
CA ASN A 119 1.91 6.30 -11.70
C ASN A 119 0.52 5.65 -11.77
N VAL A 120 0.04 5.12 -10.64
CA VAL A 120 -1.29 4.52 -10.55
C VAL A 120 -2.41 5.51 -10.87
N VAL A 121 -2.31 6.75 -10.37
CA VAL A 121 -3.29 7.81 -10.67
C VAL A 121 -3.19 8.25 -12.13
N ASP A 122 -2.01 8.24 -12.71
CA ASP A 122 -1.79 8.52 -14.13
C ASP A 122 -2.53 7.50 -15.02
N ASP A 123 -2.33 6.22 -14.75
CA ASP A 123 -3.02 5.13 -15.44
C ASP A 123 -4.53 5.11 -15.16
N TYR A 124 -4.95 5.47 -13.94
CA TYR A 124 -6.35 5.60 -13.55
C TYR A 124 -7.10 6.59 -14.45
N TYR A 125 -6.51 7.75 -14.75
CA TYR A 125 -7.11 8.73 -15.67
C TYR A 125 -6.97 8.34 -17.13
N THR A 126 -5.84 7.76 -17.52
CA THR A 126 -5.47 7.52 -18.92
C THR A 126 -6.07 6.23 -19.45
N CYS A 127 -5.88 5.12 -18.74
CA CYS A 127 -6.38 3.80 -19.13
C CYS A 127 -7.71 3.44 -18.49
N GLY A 128 -8.15 4.24 -17.51
CA GLY A 128 -9.33 3.95 -16.68
C GLY A 128 -9.03 3.06 -15.48
N MET A 129 -7.86 2.44 -15.41
CA MET A 129 -7.44 1.55 -14.33
C MET A 129 -5.97 1.78 -14.00
N GLY A 130 -5.67 2.07 -12.74
CA GLY A 130 -4.33 1.95 -12.19
C GLY A 130 -4.21 0.68 -11.36
N VAL A 131 -3.03 0.13 -11.18
CA VAL A 131 -2.84 -1.14 -10.46
C VAL A 131 -1.68 -1.03 -9.48
N MET A 132 -1.93 -1.38 -8.22
CA MET A 132 -0.88 -1.61 -7.21
C MET A 132 -0.77 -3.07 -6.87
N MET A 133 0.44 -3.53 -6.68
CA MET A 133 0.74 -4.87 -6.19
C MET A 133 1.50 -4.79 -4.88
N VAL A 134 1.07 -5.59 -3.91
CA VAL A 134 1.78 -5.81 -2.64
C VAL A 134 2.50 -7.15 -2.72
N TYR A 135 3.79 -7.16 -2.49
CA TYR A 135 4.56 -8.40 -2.53
C TYR A 135 5.70 -8.40 -1.51
N GLN A 136 6.23 -9.57 -1.25
CA GLN A 136 7.41 -9.76 -0.42
C GLN A 136 8.65 -9.77 -1.32
N ASP A 137 9.56 -8.83 -1.10
CA ASP A 137 10.84 -8.78 -1.78
C ASP A 137 11.93 -9.41 -0.90
N PRO A 138 12.40 -10.63 -1.21
CA PRO A 138 13.34 -11.35 -0.37
C PRO A 138 14.75 -10.77 -0.41
N MET A 139 15.07 -9.89 -1.36
CA MET A 139 16.42 -9.33 -1.54
C MET A 139 16.66 -8.09 -0.68
N ARG A 140 15.60 -7.48 -0.15
CA ARG A 140 15.72 -6.30 0.70
C ARG A 140 16.17 -6.64 2.11
N ASP A 141 16.61 -5.64 2.85
CA ASP A 141 17.08 -5.74 4.25
C ASP A 141 18.11 -6.87 4.46
N ASN A 142 19.16 -6.87 3.63
CA ASN A 142 20.23 -7.89 3.68
C ASN A 142 19.71 -9.32 3.59
N ALA A 143 18.77 -9.57 2.70
CA ALA A 143 18.10 -10.85 2.46
C ALA A 143 17.18 -11.33 3.60
N LYS A 144 16.78 -10.46 4.53
CA LYS A 144 15.70 -10.74 5.49
C LYS A 144 14.32 -10.60 4.86
N GLY A 145 14.24 -9.80 3.80
CA GLY A 145 13.01 -9.51 3.06
C GLY A 145 12.18 -8.37 3.66
N ASP A 146 11.48 -7.67 2.78
CA ASP A 146 10.52 -6.62 3.14
C ASP A 146 9.23 -6.75 2.34
N VAL A 147 8.12 -6.30 2.93
CA VAL A 147 6.87 -6.12 2.20
C VAL A 147 6.91 -4.77 1.50
N VAL A 148 6.72 -4.77 0.20
CA VAL A 148 6.81 -3.59 -0.66
C VAL A 148 5.59 -3.48 -1.56
N ILE A 149 5.33 -2.24 -1.99
CA ILE A 149 4.31 -1.93 -3.00
C ILE A 149 4.97 -1.54 -4.31
N LYS A 150 4.32 -1.88 -5.42
CA LYS A 150 4.75 -1.54 -6.76
C LYS A 150 3.55 -1.26 -7.66
N ASP A 151 3.70 -0.35 -8.60
CA ASP A 151 2.77 -0.18 -9.71
C ASP A 151 2.97 -1.28 -10.76
N ILE A 152 1.88 -1.67 -11.38
CA ILE A 152 1.86 -2.60 -12.51
C ILE A 152 1.18 -1.89 -13.67
N ASP A 153 1.73 -2.03 -14.88
CA ASP A 153 1.04 -1.55 -16.07
C ASP A 153 -0.33 -2.27 -16.19
N PRO A 154 -1.45 -1.55 -16.27
CA PRO A 154 -2.78 -2.16 -16.44
C PRO A 154 -2.85 -3.12 -17.64
N LEU A 155 -2.01 -2.89 -18.66
CA LEU A 155 -1.92 -3.75 -19.83
C LEU A 155 -1.23 -5.10 -19.54
N ASP A 156 -0.53 -5.24 -18.42
CA ASP A 156 0.07 -6.51 -17.99
C ASP A 156 -0.90 -7.34 -17.10
N LEU A 157 -2.05 -6.75 -16.67
CA LEU A 157 -3.01 -7.41 -15.80
C LEU A 157 -4.17 -8.00 -16.58
N TYR A 158 -4.49 -9.25 -16.29
CA TYR A 158 -5.57 -10.04 -16.88
C TYR A 158 -6.49 -10.51 -15.76
N ILE A 159 -7.72 -9.97 -15.73
CA ILE A 159 -8.74 -10.26 -14.72
C ILE A 159 -9.79 -11.18 -15.34
N ASP A 160 -10.39 -12.06 -14.54
CA ASP A 160 -11.50 -12.90 -14.95
C ASP A 160 -12.61 -12.05 -15.58
N PRO A 161 -13.02 -12.32 -16.83
CA PRO A 161 -14.07 -11.58 -17.52
C PRO A 161 -15.43 -11.59 -16.81
N ASN A 162 -15.69 -12.57 -15.94
CA ASN A 162 -16.94 -12.68 -15.18
C ASN A 162 -16.97 -11.81 -13.92
N SER A 163 -15.82 -11.25 -13.51
CA SER A 163 -15.71 -10.39 -12.33
C SER A 163 -16.56 -9.13 -12.49
N ARG A 164 -17.29 -8.78 -11.44
CA ARG A 164 -18.13 -7.57 -11.35
C ARG A 164 -17.76 -6.67 -10.19
N ASP A 165 -16.93 -7.18 -9.30
CA ASP A 165 -16.46 -6.43 -8.15
C ASP A 165 -15.36 -5.45 -8.56
N ARG A 166 -15.34 -4.30 -7.87
CA ARG A 166 -14.39 -3.22 -8.15
C ARG A 166 -12.93 -3.61 -7.87
N PHE A 167 -12.71 -4.47 -6.87
CA PHE A 167 -11.39 -4.97 -6.49
C PHE A 167 -11.11 -6.37 -7.02
N GLY A 168 -12.07 -6.95 -7.75
CA GLY A 168 -11.96 -8.29 -8.30
C GLY A 168 -12.02 -9.39 -7.24
N ASP A 169 -12.72 -9.15 -6.12
CA ASP A 169 -12.85 -10.18 -5.08
C ASP A 169 -13.66 -11.40 -5.52
N ASP A 170 -14.53 -11.23 -6.49
CA ASP A 170 -15.34 -12.26 -7.12
C ASP A 170 -14.64 -12.96 -8.29
N ALA A 171 -13.46 -12.48 -8.71
CA ALA A 171 -12.68 -13.11 -9.77
C ALA A 171 -12.15 -14.48 -9.32
N GLU A 172 -12.26 -15.50 -10.17
CA GLU A 172 -11.65 -16.79 -9.92
C GLU A 172 -10.13 -16.75 -10.09
N ASN A 173 -9.66 -15.98 -11.07
CA ASN A 173 -8.25 -15.85 -11.38
C ASN A 173 -7.89 -14.41 -11.73
N MET A 174 -6.67 -14.00 -11.33
CA MET A 174 -5.97 -12.83 -11.84
C MET A 174 -4.59 -13.25 -12.33
N ILE A 175 -4.19 -12.80 -13.50
CA ILE A 175 -2.89 -13.15 -14.09
C ILE A 175 -2.14 -11.86 -14.41
N VAL A 176 -0.90 -11.78 -13.96
CA VAL A 176 0.06 -10.74 -14.42
C VAL A 176 1.00 -11.42 -15.41
N SER A 177 1.08 -10.89 -16.61
CA SER A 177 1.97 -11.41 -17.66
C SER A 177 2.96 -10.35 -18.08
N ARG A 178 4.24 -10.70 -18.10
CA ARG A 178 5.34 -9.83 -18.50
C ARG A 178 6.35 -10.57 -19.36
N MET A 179 6.95 -9.81 -20.27
CA MET A 179 8.08 -10.30 -21.04
C MET A 179 9.39 -9.97 -20.32
N PHE A 180 10.27 -10.94 -20.27
CA PHE A 180 11.62 -10.80 -19.72
C PHE A 180 12.65 -11.29 -20.72
N THR A 181 13.83 -10.69 -20.73
CA THR A 181 14.96 -11.39 -21.35
C THR A 181 15.29 -12.63 -20.51
N ARG A 182 15.73 -13.69 -21.16
CA ARG A 182 16.09 -14.95 -20.47
C ARG A 182 17.11 -14.73 -19.35
N ASP A 183 18.03 -13.78 -19.52
CA ASP A 183 19.03 -13.44 -18.51
C ASP A 183 18.45 -12.63 -17.35
N GLN A 184 17.47 -11.74 -17.60
CA GLN A 184 16.72 -11.10 -16.53
C GLN A 184 15.93 -12.10 -15.70
N ALA A 185 15.24 -13.03 -16.35
CA ALA A 185 14.50 -14.09 -15.68
C ALA A 185 15.40 -14.96 -14.78
N LYS A 186 16.61 -15.33 -15.24
CA LYS A 186 17.60 -16.07 -14.44
C LYS A 186 18.08 -15.28 -13.22
N LYS A 187 18.29 -13.96 -13.37
CA LYS A 187 18.66 -13.10 -12.25
C LYS A 187 17.54 -12.94 -11.21
N MET A 188 16.30 -12.88 -11.67
CA MET A 188 15.13 -12.80 -10.78
C MET A 188 14.86 -14.12 -10.04
N TYR A 189 15.10 -15.25 -10.69
CA TYR A 189 14.83 -16.58 -10.15
C TYR A 189 16.05 -17.51 -10.24
N PRO A 190 17.15 -17.21 -9.51
CA PRO A 190 18.40 -17.95 -9.63
C PRO A 190 18.27 -19.44 -9.27
N GLN A 191 17.32 -19.78 -8.39
CA GLN A 191 17.05 -21.18 -7.99
C GLN A 191 16.49 -22.04 -9.13
N TYR A 192 15.95 -21.41 -10.19
CA TYR A 192 15.28 -22.06 -11.31
C TYR A 192 16.00 -21.87 -12.65
N GLU A 193 17.30 -21.53 -12.64
CA GLU A 193 18.07 -21.21 -13.84
C GLU A 193 17.98 -22.30 -14.93
N THR A 194 18.04 -23.57 -14.54
CA THR A 194 17.94 -24.71 -15.48
C THR A 194 16.59 -24.80 -16.16
N LYS A 195 15.50 -24.52 -15.44
CA LYS A 195 14.15 -24.49 -16.01
C LYS A 195 13.99 -23.32 -16.99
N ILE A 196 14.49 -22.14 -16.63
CA ILE A 196 14.40 -20.92 -17.45
C ILE A 196 15.22 -21.08 -18.74
N LYS A 197 16.36 -21.79 -18.71
CA LYS A 197 17.13 -22.11 -19.91
C LYS A 197 16.34 -22.97 -20.90
N ASN A 198 15.51 -23.87 -20.38
CA ASN A 198 14.74 -24.81 -21.18
C ASN A 198 13.33 -24.31 -21.55
N ALA A 199 12.96 -23.15 -21.02
CA ALA A 199 11.65 -22.56 -21.27
C ALA A 199 11.51 -22.12 -22.74
N ASN A 200 10.30 -22.25 -23.27
CA ASN A 200 9.98 -21.79 -24.63
C ASN A 200 10.15 -20.29 -24.73
N SER A 201 10.75 -19.82 -25.83
CA SER A 201 10.85 -18.38 -26.16
C SER A 201 9.53 -17.86 -26.73
N ASP A 202 9.27 -16.57 -26.54
CA ASP A 202 8.10 -15.90 -27.08
C ASP A 202 8.52 -14.60 -27.79
N ARG A 203 7.67 -14.12 -28.70
CA ARG A 203 7.94 -12.87 -29.43
C ARG A 203 7.59 -11.65 -28.57
N LEU A 204 8.31 -10.54 -28.78
CA LEU A 204 8.15 -9.31 -28.01
C LEU A 204 6.82 -8.56 -28.27
N SER A 205 5.99 -9.01 -29.21
CA SER A 205 4.70 -8.40 -29.59
C SER A 205 3.63 -8.58 -28.50
N ASP A 206 3.80 -7.91 -27.35
CA ASP A 206 2.88 -8.04 -26.23
C ASP A 206 1.90 -6.88 -26.07
N ARG A 207 2.18 -5.78 -26.79
CA ARG A 207 1.30 -4.62 -26.78
C ARG A 207 0.23 -4.75 -27.84
N PRO A 208 -1.05 -4.51 -27.50
CA PRO A 208 -2.09 -4.53 -28.50
C PRO A 208 -1.80 -3.45 -29.54
N GLU A 209 -1.70 -3.87 -30.79
CA GLU A 209 -1.58 -2.93 -31.90
C GLU A 209 -2.85 -2.07 -31.95
N THR A 210 -2.67 -0.75 -31.87
CA THR A 210 -3.77 0.14 -32.17
C THR A 210 -4.04 0.03 -33.65
N GLY A 211 -5.23 -0.37 -34.07
CA GLY A 211 -5.62 -0.44 -35.48
C GLY A 211 -5.64 0.92 -36.23
N ARG A 212 -5.03 1.94 -35.62
CA ARG A 212 -4.91 3.31 -36.15
C ARG A 212 -3.43 3.67 -36.27
N GLU A 213 -2.96 3.80 -37.49
CA GLU A 213 -1.68 4.46 -37.75
C GLU A 213 -1.81 5.95 -37.45
N HIS A 214 -1.03 6.49 -36.50
CA HIS A 214 -1.05 7.90 -36.15
C HIS A 214 -0.04 8.70 -36.97
N ASP A 215 -0.43 9.93 -37.33
CA ASP A 215 0.47 10.90 -37.95
C ASP A 215 1.05 11.80 -36.84
N GLY A 216 2.22 11.48 -36.39
CA GLY A 216 2.90 12.30 -35.40
C GLY A 216 4.33 11.80 -35.18
N LYS A 217 5.14 12.57 -34.45
CA LYS A 217 6.42 12.08 -33.97
C LYS A 217 6.10 10.92 -33.02
N ALA A 218 6.50 9.73 -33.42
CA ALA A 218 6.37 8.57 -32.55
C ALA A 218 6.97 8.90 -31.19
N ILE A 219 6.14 8.88 -30.16
CA ILE A 219 6.59 9.08 -28.77
C ILE A 219 7.31 7.82 -28.31
N PHE A 220 6.87 6.68 -28.84
CA PHE A 220 7.63 5.45 -28.82
C PHE A 220 8.23 5.32 -30.24
N PRO A 221 9.57 5.27 -30.39
CA PRO A 221 10.16 5.12 -31.71
C PRO A 221 9.54 3.89 -32.39
N GLU A 222 8.88 4.10 -33.54
CA GLU A 222 8.46 2.97 -34.42
C GLU A 222 9.68 2.07 -34.73
N ASP A 223 10.87 2.65 -34.64
CA ASP A 223 12.15 2.00 -34.77
C ASP A 223 12.49 1.03 -33.62
N VAL A 224 11.80 1.06 -32.44
CA VAL A 224 12.04 0.08 -31.38
C VAL A 224 11.47 -1.28 -31.78
N GLU A 225 10.36 -1.34 -32.52
CA GLU A 225 9.87 -2.61 -33.08
C GLU A 225 10.76 -3.09 -34.22
N THR A 226 11.18 -2.21 -35.10
CA THR A 226 12.14 -2.56 -36.19
C THR A 226 13.56 -2.78 -35.67
N LEU A 227 14.00 -2.08 -34.63
CA LEU A 227 15.28 -2.35 -33.96
C LEU A 227 15.24 -3.66 -33.15
N THR A 228 14.08 -4.02 -32.57
CA THR A 228 13.94 -5.31 -31.86
C THR A 228 13.84 -6.49 -32.82
N ASP A 229 13.17 -6.36 -33.95
CA ASP A 229 13.06 -7.47 -34.94
C ASP A 229 14.31 -7.65 -35.82
N SER A 230 15.08 -6.58 -36.09
CA SER A 230 16.24 -6.67 -36.99
C SER A 230 17.60 -6.48 -36.33
N ALA A 231 17.69 -5.84 -35.15
CA ALA A 231 18.96 -5.64 -34.43
C ALA A 231 19.18 -6.60 -33.25
N LEU A 232 18.11 -7.25 -32.75
CA LEU A 232 18.16 -8.25 -31.71
C LEU A 232 17.93 -9.64 -32.34
N GLY A 233 18.88 -10.07 -33.14
CA GLY A 233 18.81 -11.35 -33.82
C GLY A 233 18.32 -12.48 -32.92
N GLU A 234 17.44 -13.32 -33.47
CA GLU A 234 16.90 -14.54 -32.92
C GLU A 234 15.97 -14.41 -31.71
N SER A 235 14.74 -14.81 -31.91
CA SER A 235 13.60 -14.88 -30.99
C SER A 235 13.80 -15.69 -29.71
N ASP A 236 14.98 -16.26 -29.48
CA ASP A 236 15.30 -17.12 -28.32
C ASP A 236 15.65 -16.33 -27.05
N GLU A 237 15.72 -15.00 -27.11
CA GLU A 237 16.14 -14.16 -25.98
C GLU A 237 15.03 -13.84 -24.99
N TYR A 238 13.76 -13.85 -25.43
CA TYR A 238 12.63 -13.43 -24.61
C TYR A 238 11.79 -14.61 -24.14
N VAL A 239 11.38 -14.54 -22.87
CA VAL A 239 10.48 -15.52 -22.26
C VAL A 239 9.33 -14.78 -21.58
N ARG A 240 8.12 -15.31 -21.73
CA ARG A 240 6.94 -14.75 -21.08
C ARG A 240 6.78 -15.35 -19.69
N GLY A 241 6.67 -14.49 -18.71
CA GLY A 241 6.34 -14.87 -17.34
C GLY A 241 4.85 -14.70 -17.08
N TYR A 242 4.25 -15.66 -16.39
CA TYR A 242 2.88 -15.64 -15.92
C TYR A 242 2.87 -15.79 -14.41
N GLU A 243 2.33 -14.82 -13.73
CA GLU A 243 2.03 -14.87 -12.30
C GLU A 243 0.51 -14.99 -12.13
N ARG A 244 0.02 -16.20 -11.94
CA ARG A 244 -1.40 -16.47 -11.74
C ARG A 244 -1.73 -16.51 -10.26
N TYR A 245 -2.76 -15.78 -9.90
CA TYR A 245 -3.35 -15.75 -8.57
C TYR A 245 -4.77 -16.28 -8.65
N TYR A 246 -5.12 -17.20 -7.75
CA TYR A 246 -6.47 -17.75 -7.68
C TYR A 246 -6.84 -18.10 -6.25
N LYS A 247 -8.14 -18.16 -5.96
CA LYS A 247 -8.65 -18.48 -4.63
C LYS A 247 -8.87 -19.99 -4.51
N GLU A 248 -8.39 -20.55 -3.41
CA GLU A 248 -8.57 -21.95 -3.05
C GLU A 248 -9.12 -22.05 -1.63
N MET A 249 -10.07 -22.93 -1.40
CA MET A 249 -10.53 -23.24 -0.06
C MET A 249 -9.55 -24.24 0.55
N VAL A 250 -8.87 -23.80 1.61
CA VAL A 250 -7.88 -24.59 2.32
C VAL A 250 -8.46 -24.96 3.67
N SER A 251 -8.37 -26.24 4.02
CA SER A 251 -8.74 -26.70 5.36
C SER A 251 -7.72 -26.17 6.37
N ARG A 252 -8.23 -25.58 7.44
CA ARG A 252 -7.44 -25.16 8.60
C ARG A 252 -8.05 -25.77 9.85
N PHE A 253 -7.24 -25.98 10.83
CA PHE A 253 -7.62 -26.60 12.11
C PHE A 253 -7.53 -25.57 13.21
N ARG A 254 -8.70 -25.19 13.76
CA ARG A 254 -8.77 -24.40 14.98
C ARG A 254 -8.66 -25.36 16.15
N VAL A 255 -7.60 -25.21 16.88
CA VAL A 255 -7.26 -26.02 18.05
C VAL A 255 -7.48 -25.17 19.29
N HIS A 256 -8.37 -25.60 20.17
CA HIS A 256 -8.62 -24.97 21.44
C HIS A 256 -8.17 -25.89 22.58
N GLU A 257 -7.14 -25.49 23.29
CA GLU A 257 -6.62 -26.20 24.46
C GLU A 257 -7.49 -25.84 25.67
N THR A 258 -8.33 -26.76 26.15
CA THR A 258 -9.29 -26.46 27.20
C THR A 258 -8.62 -26.21 28.58
N PHE A 259 -7.40 -26.66 28.75
CA PHE A 259 -6.64 -26.55 30.00
C PHE A 259 -5.75 -25.29 30.06
N THR A 260 -5.30 -24.77 28.94
CA THR A 260 -4.56 -23.49 28.86
C THR A 260 -5.47 -22.31 28.46
N GLY A 261 -6.60 -22.60 27.84
CA GLY A 261 -7.48 -21.60 27.24
C GLY A 261 -6.93 -20.94 25.99
N VAL A 262 -5.85 -21.46 25.41
CA VAL A 262 -5.21 -20.89 24.22
C VAL A 262 -5.86 -21.46 22.97
N GLU A 263 -6.11 -20.60 21.99
CA GLU A 263 -6.57 -20.98 20.67
C GLU A 263 -5.45 -20.81 19.65
N HIS A 264 -5.27 -21.84 18.82
CA HIS A 264 -4.35 -21.84 17.69
C HIS A 264 -5.10 -22.17 16.41
N VAL A 265 -4.65 -21.63 15.30
CA VAL A 265 -5.17 -21.98 13.97
C VAL A 265 -3.99 -22.44 13.11
N PHE A 266 -3.99 -23.71 12.76
CA PHE A 266 -2.92 -24.37 12.01
C PHE A 266 -3.36 -24.70 10.58
N ASP A 267 -2.40 -24.68 9.66
CA ASP A 267 -2.54 -25.31 8.35
C ASP A 267 -2.35 -26.83 8.47
N ASP A 268 -2.67 -27.58 7.42
CA ASP A 268 -2.65 -29.06 7.44
C ASP A 268 -1.27 -29.64 7.81
N GLU A 269 -0.17 -29.02 7.37
CA GLU A 269 1.20 -29.45 7.70
C GLU A 269 1.54 -29.11 9.15
N GLU A 270 1.26 -27.87 9.58
CA GLU A 270 1.47 -27.41 10.97
C GLU A 270 0.64 -28.21 11.97
N TYR A 271 -0.58 -28.60 11.59
CA TYR A 271 -1.44 -29.42 12.44
C TYR A 271 -0.89 -30.82 12.62
N LYS A 272 -0.34 -31.45 11.57
CA LYS A 272 0.35 -32.73 11.67
C LYS A 272 1.59 -32.67 12.55
N GLU A 273 2.35 -31.58 12.44
CA GLU A 273 3.49 -31.35 13.34
C GLU A 273 3.04 -31.15 14.79
N TYR A 274 1.95 -30.40 15.00
CA TYR A 274 1.35 -30.21 16.31
C TYR A 274 0.88 -31.53 16.93
N GLN A 275 0.20 -32.38 16.20
CA GLN A 275 -0.22 -33.69 16.65
C GLN A 275 0.93 -34.58 17.13
N ASN A 276 2.07 -34.51 16.44
CA ASN A 276 3.27 -35.28 16.76
C ASN A 276 4.11 -34.69 17.90
N LYS A 277 3.78 -33.50 18.37
CA LYS A 277 4.51 -32.84 19.46
C LYS A 277 4.30 -33.59 20.75
N GLN A 278 5.39 -33.72 21.52
CA GLN A 278 5.35 -34.36 22.83
C GLN A 278 4.53 -33.53 23.83
N ALA A 279 3.76 -34.20 24.63
CA ALA A 279 2.99 -33.66 25.73
C ALA A 279 3.24 -34.52 27.00
N TYR A 280 2.95 -33.98 28.17
CA TYR A 280 3.30 -34.56 29.45
C TYR A 280 2.07 -34.60 30.34
N ILE A 281 1.93 -35.69 31.11
CA ILE A 281 0.93 -35.81 32.17
C ILE A 281 1.65 -35.99 33.46
N ILE A 282 1.37 -35.13 34.43
CA ILE A 282 1.91 -35.22 35.81
C ILE A 282 0.72 -35.20 36.76
N GLU A 283 0.56 -36.29 37.53
CA GLU A 283 -0.58 -36.47 38.45
C GLU A 283 -1.95 -36.21 37.82
N GLY A 284 -2.14 -36.67 36.57
CA GLY A 284 -3.38 -36.46 35.81
C GLY A 284 -3.60 -35.04 35.26
N ARG A 285 -2.58 -34.17 35.33
CA ARG A 285 -2.64 -32.81 34.77
C ARG A 285 -1.88 -32.74 33.45
N PRO A 286 -2.52 -32.26 32.37
CA PRO A 286 -1.88 -32.11 31.09
C PRO A 286 -0.92 -30.91 31.08
N ILE A 287 0.29 -31.10 30.56
CA ILE A 287 1.34 -30.09 30.41
C ILE A 287 1.89 -30.20 28.99
N VAL A 288 1.87 -29.11 28.26
CA VAL A 288 2.34 -29.08 26.86
C VAL A 288 3.84 -28.83 26.75
N ARG A 289 4.42 -28.18 27.72
CA ARG A 289 5.80 -27.70 27.69
C ARG A 289 6.73 -28.59 28.53
N GLU A 290 7.80 -29.03 27.86
CA GLU A 290 8.81 -29.90 28.48
C GLU A 290 9.49 -29.25 29.68
N ASP A 291 9.87 -27.96 29.58
CA ASP A 291 10.51 -27.20 30.62
C ASP A 291 9.61 -27.07 31.87
N VAL A 292 8.32 -26.80 31.66
CA VAL A 292 7.33 -26.71 32.74
C VAL A 292 7.09 -28.09 33.37
N ALA A 293 7.01 -29.13 32.54
CA ALA A 293 6.87 -30.51 33.04
C ALA A 293 8.06 -30.93 33.93
N ARG A 294 9.29 -30.65 33.45
CA ARG A 294 10.51 -30.97 34.24
C ARG A 294 10.55 -30.23 35.56
N MET A 295 10.30 -28.92 35.57
CA MET A 295 10.31 -28.14 36.81
C MET A 295 9.20 -28.55 37.78
N THR A 296 8.02 -28.85 37.26
CA THR A 296 6.92 -29.33 38.08
C THR A 296 7.28 -30.67 38.73
N MET A 297 7.89 -31.55 37.93
CA MET A 297 8.35 -32.85 38.41
C MET A 297 9.45 -32.72 39.45
N GLU A 298 10.44 -31.85 39.25
CA GLU A 298 11.50 -31.58 40.23
C GLU A 298 10.94 -31.06 41.55
N ARG A 299 9.97 -30.15 41.53
CA ARG A 299 9.30 -29.64 42.73
C ARG A 299 8.50 -30.72 43.46
N LEU A 300 7.77 -31.55 42.73
CA LEU A 300 7.00 -32.65 43.30
C LEU A 300 7.92 -33.68 43.91
N GLN A 301 9.04 -34.02 43.28
CA GLN A 301 10.05 -34.93 43.85
C GLN A 301 10.68 -34.36 45.11
N GLN A 302 11.02 -33.07 45.14
CA GLN A 302 11.55 -32.42 46.35
C GLN A 302 10.51 -32.42 47.48
N SER A 303 9.25 -32.12 47.18
CA SER A 303 8.19 -32.14 48.19
C SER A 303 7.91 -33.55 48.70
N TYR A 304 7.97 -34.55 47.82
CA TYR A 304 7.86 -35.96 48.20
C TYR A 304 9.01 -36.44 49.10
N GLN A 305 10.25 -36.05 48.74
CA GLN A 305 11.43 -36.35 49.58
C GLN A 305 11.31 -35.75 50.98
N MET A 306 10.85 -34.48 51.08
CA MET A 306 10.61 -33.88 52.42
C MET A 306 9.50 -34.57 53.18
N MET A 307 8.45 -35.09 52.53
CA MET A 307 7.40 -35.88 53.17
C MET A 307 7.92 -37.20 53.66
N VAL A 308 8.76 -37.89 52.89
CA VAL A 308 9.42 -39.15 53.31
C VAL A 308 10.32 -38.92 54.55
N GLU A 309 11.15 -37.87 54.49
CA GLU A 309 12.01 -37.52 55.65
C GLU A 309 11.22 -37.20 56.94
N GLN A 310 10.09 -36.49 56.79
CA GLN A 310 9.21 -36.19 57.94
C GLN A 310 8.48 -37.43 58.46
N ALA A 311 8.07 -38.35 57.58
CA ALA A 311 7.45 -39.61 57.97
C ALA A 311 8.44 -40.54 58.68
N GLU A 312 9.68 -40.59 58.19
CA GLU A 312 10.76 -41.34 58.88
C GLU A 312 11.05 -40.80 60.32
N GLN A 313 11.06 -39.46 60.49
CA GLN A 313 11.23 -38.81 61.79
C GLN A 313 10.07 -39.08 62.75
N GLN A 314 8.86 -39.29 62.21
CA GLN A 314 7.64 -39.57 62.96
C GLN A 314 7.38 -41.09 63.19
N GLY A 315 8.23 -41.98 62.62
CA GLY A 315 8.10 -43.43 62.76
C GLY A 315 6.86 -44.01 62.07
N LEU A 316 6.34 -43.35 61.00
CA LEU A 316 5.23 -43.84 60.26
C LEU A 316 5.66 -44.92 59.26
N ASP A 317 4.76 -45.85 58.97
CA ASP A 317 5.03 -46.99 58.06
C ASP A 317 5.16 -46.46 56.60
N PRO A 318 6.26 -46.78 55.88
CA PRO A 318 6.47 -46.32 54.50
C PRO A 318 5.33 -46.67 53.54
N ASN A 319 4.56 -47.73 53.85
CA ASN A 319 3.40 -48.15 53.01
C ASN A 319 2.16 -47.22 53.12
N GLN A 320 2.19 -46.25 54.03
CA GLN A 320 1.11 -45.25 54.21
C GLN A 320 1.39 -43.95 53.49
N LEU A 321 2.53 -43.83 52.81
CA LEU A 321 2.87 -42.68 51.99
C LEU A 321 2.16 -42.73 50.63
N PRO A 322 1.79 -41.58 50.03
CA PRO A 322 1.27 -41.53 48.67
C PRO A 322 2.31 -42.06 47.66
N GLU A 323 1.85 -42.53 46.54
CA GLU A 323 2.72 -42.98 45.42
C GLU A 323 3.68 -41.87 44.99
N PRO A 324 4.93 -42.21 44.61
CA PRO A 324 5.85 -41.20 44.10
C PRO A 324 5.32 -40.54 42.83
N PRO A 325 5.57 -39.24 42.62
CA PRO A 325 5.09 -38.53 41.44
C PRO A 325 5.62 -39.19 40.16
N SER A 326 4.73 -39.48 39.22
CA SER A 326 5.04 -40.09 37.94
C SER A 326 4.90 -39.07 36.79
N LEU A 327 5.79 -39.16 35.82
CA LEU A 327 5.77 -38.39 34.57
C LEU A 327 5.41 -39.36 33.44
N GLU A 328 4.27 -39.14 32.84
CA GLU A 328 3.88 -39.83 31.62
C GLU A 328 4.15 -38.93 30.42
N VAL A 329 4.87 -39.49 29.43
CA VAL A 329 5.13 -38.82 28.17
C VAL A 329 4.12 -39.31 27.13
N THR A 330 3.42 -38.39 26.53
CA THR A 330 2.36 -38.66 25.56
C THR A 330 2.52 -37.73 24.33
N THR A 331 1.59 -37.74 23.44
CA THR A 331 1.56 -36.85 22.28
C THR A 331 0.31 -35.95 22.31
N MET A 332 0.36 -34.81 21.63
CA MET A 332 -0.81 -33.94 21.49
C MET A 332 -1.98 -34.65 20.83
N ALA A 333 -1.72 -35.65 19.98
CA ALA A 333 -2.76 -36.47 19.38
C ALA A 333 -3.59 -37.21 20.45
N GLN A 334 -2.97 -37.72 21.51
CA GLN A 334 -3.70 -38.39 22.59
C GLN A 334 -4.57 -37.41 23.38
N PHE A 335 -4.12 -36.17 23.59
CA PHE A 335 -4.95 -35.13 24.23
C PHE A 335 -6.17 -34.73 23.37
N ILE A 336 -6.06 -34.84 22.05
CA ILE A 336 -7.18 -34.62 21.12
C ILE A 336 -8.18 -35.79 21.28
N ASP A 337 -7.71 -37.02 21.31
CA ASP A 337 -8.54 -38.23 21.47
C ASP A 337 -9.25 -38.27 22.83
N GLU A 338 -8.59 -37.81 23.90
CA GLU A 338 -9.16 -37.70 25.26
C GLU A 338 -10.11 -36.48 25.40
N GLY A 339 -10.23 -35.62 24.38
CA GLY A 339 -11.11 -34.46 24.42
C GLY A 339 -10.61 -33.26 25.23
N LEU A 340 -9.34 -33.32 25.70
CA LEU A 340 -8.66 -32.20 26.40
C LEU A 340 -8.37 -31.06 25.43
N ILE A 341 -8.27 -31.38 24.15
CA ILE A 341 -8.07 -30.41 23.06
C ILE A 341 -9.23 -30.57 22.10
N LYS A 342 -9.96 -29.48 21.87
CA LYS A 342 -11.02 -29.42 20.88
C LYS A 342 -10.46 -28.94 19.55
N VAL A 343 -10.67 -29.73 18.49
CA VAL A 343 -10.26 -29.41 17.14
C VAL A 343 -11.50 -29.21 16.28
N VAL A 344 -11.55 -28.09 15.58
CA VAL A 344 -12.59 -27.78 14.60
C VAL A 344 -11.93 -27.53 13.25
N GLU A 345 -12.25 -28.34 12.27
CA GLU A 345 -11.85 -28.09 10.89
C GLU A 345 -12.69 -26.93 10.34
N ILE A 346 -12.01 -25.92 9.83
CA ILE A 346 -12.62 -24.74 9.19
C ILE A 346 -12.09 -24.62 7.76
N GLN A 347 -12.96 -24.26 6.84
CA GLN A 347 -12.56 -23.94 5.48
C GLN A 347 -12.20 -22.44 5.41
N ALA A 348 -10.97 -22.15 5.07
CA ALA A 348 -10.51 -20.78 4.89
C ALA A 348 -10.19 -20.53 3.42
N CYS A 349 -10.71 -19.42 2.89
CA CYS A 349 -10.32 -18.97 1.55
C CYS A 349 -8.90 -18.37 1.60
N ARG A 350 -8.02 -18.88 0.75
CA ARG A 350 -6.64 -18.40 0.62
C ARG A 350 -6.29 -18.14 -0.84
N VAL A 351 -5.45 -17.17 -1.06
CA VAL A 351 -4.93 -16.87 -2.40
C VAL A 351 -3.71 -17.73 -2.66
N CYS A 352 -3.75 -18.49 -3.75
CA CYS A 352 -2.62 -19.27 -4.26
C CYS A 352 -1.93 -18.49 -5.37
N GLN A 353 -0.61 -18.43 -5.34
CA GLN A 353 0.23 -17.90 -6.40
C GLN A 353 0.92 -19.04 -7.14
N VAL A 354 0.82 -19.02 -8.46
CA VAL A 354 1.53 -19.92 -9.39
C VAL A 354 2.38 -19.07 -10.32
N VAL A 355 3.66 -19.35 -10.40
CA VAL A 355 4.58 -18.65 -11.30
C VAL A 355 5.07 -19.63 -12.36
N VAL A 356 4.82 -19.25 -13.62
CA VAL A 356 5.19 -20.01 -14.82
C VAL A 356 6.05 -19.11 -15.71
N ILE A 357 7.13 -19.63 -16.27
CA ILE A 357 7.94 -18.94 -17.29
C ILE A 357 7.96 -19.81 -18.54
N GLY A 358 7.41 -19.27 -19.64
CA GLY A 358 7.18 -20.05 -20.85
C GLY A 358 6.27 -21.25 -20.58
N ASP A 359 6.82 -22.44 -20.73
CA ASP A 359 6.18 -23.75 -20.45
C ASP A 359 6.65 -24.38 -19.12
N GLN A 360 7.44 -23.66 -18.31
CA GLN A 360 8.04 -24.20 -17.09
C GLN A 360 7.38 -23.66 -15.84
N LEU A 361 6.81 -24.54 -15.02
CA LEU A 361 6.34 -24.21 -13.68
C LEU A 361 7.54 -23.97 -12.77
N LEU A 362 7.68 -22.76 -12.23
CA LEU A 362 8.70 -22.43 -11.23
C LEU A 362 8.26 -22.89 -9.84
N TYR A 363 7.21 -22.30 -9.30
CA TYR A 363 6.66 -22.65 -7.99
C TYR A 363 5.16 -22.36 -7.87
N LYS A 364 4.55 -23.01 -6.89
CA LYS A 364 3.21 -22.72 -6.36
C LYS A 364 3.36 -22.44 -4.87
N ARG A 365 2.74 -21.35 -4.36
CA ARG A 365 2.68 -21.06 -2.93
C ARG A 365 1.31 -20.54 -2.52
N VAL A 366 0.94 -20.76 -1.27
CA VAL A 366 -0.26 -20.20 -0.65
C VAL A 366 0.13 -18.92 0.07
N LEU A 367 -0.63 -17.85 -0.13
CA LEU A 367 -0.43 -16.57 0.54
C LEU A 367 -1.26 -16.52 1.84
N PRO A 368 -0.81 -15.77 2.86
CA PRO A 368 -1.50 -15.68 4.15
C PRO A 368 -2.78 -14.83 4.10
N THR A 369 -3.20 -14.41 2.94
CA THR A 369 -4.33 -13.51 2.70
C THR A 369 -5.44 -14.18 1.92
N ASP A 370 -6.69 -13.78 2.20
CA ASP A 370 -7.90 -14.12 1.45
C ASP A 370 -8.15 -13.18 0.27
N LYS A 371 -7.39 -12.08 0.19
CA LYS A 371 -7.51 -11.01 -0.80
C LYS A 371 -6.36 -11.07 -1.80
N TYR A 372 -6.66 -10.74 -3.05
CA TYR A 372 -5.62 -10.67 -4.08
C TYR A 372 -4.57 -9.63 -3.72
N PRO A 373 -3.27 -9.93 -3.91
CA PRO A 373 -2.18 -8.97 -3.67
C PRO A 373 -2.12 -7.88 -4.75
N ILE A 374 -2.92 -8.01 -5.79
CA ILE A 374 -3.07 -7.06 -6.88
C ILE A 374 -4.35 -6.27 -6.63
N VAL A 375 -4.22 -4.96 -6.47
CA VAL A 375 -5.33 -4.06 -6.18
C VAL A 375 -5.55 -3.15 -7.38
N PRO A 376 -6.63 -3.35 -8.16
CA PRO A 376 -7.00 -2.45 -9.23
C PRO A 376 -7.70 -1.20 -8.66
N PHE A 377 -7.30 -0.03 -9.16
CA PHE A 377 -7.94 1.26 -8.91
C PHE A 377 -8.77 1.61 -10.14
N MET A 378 -10.06 1.31 -10.10
CA MET A 378 -10.94 1.47 -11.26
C MET A 378 -11.61 2.85 -11.25
N ASN A 379 -11.55 3.57 -12.37
CA ASN A 379 -12.11 4.89 -12.54
C ASN A 379 -13.64 4.82 -12.74
N ILE A 380 -14.09 4.70 -14.00
CA ILE A 380 -15.51 4.57 -14.31
C ILE A 380 -15.83 3.08 -14.39
N HIS A 381 -16.15 2.52 -13.23
CA HIS A 381 -16.47 1.08 -13.12
C HIS A 381 -17.91 0.80 -13.58
N THR A 382 -18.06 -0.03 -14.60
CA THR A 382 -19.34 -0.40 -15.20
C THR A 382 -19.79 -1.83 -14.88
N ARG A 383 -19.32 -2.38 -13.74
CA ARG A 383 -19.51 -3.79 -13.35
C ARG A 383 -18.90 -4.77 -14.36
N THR A 384 -17.81 -4.35 -14.95
CA THR A 384 -16.93 -5.18 -15.78
C THR A 384 -15.50 -5.02 -15.26
N PRO A 385 -14.61 -5.99 -15.46
CA PRO A 385 -13.24 -5.90 -14.95
C PRO A 385 -12.40 -4.81 -15.62
N TYR A 386 -12.89 -4.23 -16.71
CA TYR A 386 -12.17 -3.26 -17.53
C TYR A 386 -12.96 -1.94 -17.59
N PRO A 387 -12.61 -0.93 -16.77
CA PRO A 387 -13.31 0.34 -16.68
C PRO A 387 -13.00 1.27 -17.85
N LEU A 388 -13.81 2.33 -17.98
CA LEU A 388 -13.57 3.41 -18.94
C LEU A 388 -12.67 4.49 -18.35
N SER A 389 -11.91 5.17 -19.23
CA SER A 389 -11.02 6.27 -18.89
C SER A 389 -11.71 7.65 -19.04
N ASP A 390 -11.24 8.64 -18.29
CA ASP A 390 -11.66 10.03 -18.50
C ASP A 390 -11.14 10.58 -19.83
N VAL A 391 -9.97 10.13 -20.28
CA VAL A 391 -9.40 10.49 -21.59
C VAL A 391 -10.36 10.08 -22.70
N ARG A 392 -10.90 8.85 -22.65
CA ARG A 392 -11.89 8.35 -23.60
C ARG A 392 -13.13 9.24 -23.66
N MET A 393 -13.61 9.71 -22.50
CA MET A 393 -14.79 10.59 -22.44
C MET A 393 -14.53 11.98 -23.02
N CYS A 394 -13.30 12.47 -23.00
CA CYS A 394 -12.93 13.77 -23.54
C CYS A 394 -12.49 13.72 -25.01
N LYS A 395 -12.32 12.54 -25.59
CA LYS A 395 -11.69 12.34 -26.90
C LYS A 395 -12.40 13.09 -28.02
N ASP A 396 -13.72 12.92 -28.13
CA ASP A 396 -14.50 13.53 -29.20
C ASP A 396 -14.44 15.08 -29.18
N MET A 397 -14.47 15.65 -27.95
CA MET A 397 -14.35 17.10 -27.78
C MET A 397 -12.94 17.58 -28.14
N GLN A 398 -11.93 16.82 -27.85
CA GLN A 398 -10.55 17.14 -28.21
C GLN A 398 -10.33 17.07 -29.74
N GLU A 399 -10.87 16.05 -30.40
CA GLU A 399 -10.85 15.93 -31.85
C GLU A 399 -11.55 17.11 -32.50
N TYR A 400 -12.69 17.56 -31.96
CA TYR A 400 -13.42 18.75 -32.43
C TYR A 400 -12.57 20.02 -32.29
N ILE A 401 -11.88 20.24 -31.19
CA ILE A 401 -10.97 21.38 -30.97
C ILE A 401 -9.87 21.39 -32.03
N ASN A 402 -9.21 20.25 -32.26
CA ASN A 402 -8.14 20.13 -33.23
C ASN A 402 -8.62 20.44 -34.67
N LYS A 403 -9.78 19.88 -35.02
CA LYS A 403 -10.40 20.12 -36.35
C LYS A 403 -10.76 21.58 -36.53
N THR A 404 -11.40 22.20 -35.53
CA THR A 404 -11.77 23.62 -35.56
C THR A 404 -10.54 24.51 -35.70
N ARG A 405 -9.47 24.22 -34.94
CA ARG A 405 -8.21 24.95 -35.01
C ARG A 405 -7.55 24.82 -36.39
N SER A 406 -7.55 23.61 -36.96
CA SER A 406 -7.03 23.39 -38.32
C SER A 406 -7.80 24.17 -39.37
N LEU A 407 -9.13 24.27 -39.23
CA LEU A 407 -9.99 25.09 -40.11
C LEU A 407 -9.71 26.59 -39.96
N ILE A 408 -9.59 27.10 -38.74
CA ILE A 408 -9.28 28.51 -38.46
C ILE A 408 -7.95 28.90 -39.12
N ILE A 409 -6.92 28.09 -38.96
CA ILE A 409 -5.60 28.36 -39.51
C ILE A 409 -5.60 28.26 -41.05
N ALA A 410 -6.28 27.26 -41.63
CA ALA A 410 -6.43 27.15 -43.07
C ALA A 410 -7.16 28.38 -43.66
N HIS A 411 -8.22 28.84 -42.99
CA HIS A 411 -8.90 30.06 -43.39
C HIS A 411 -7.99 31.29 -43.28
N ALA A 412 -7.25 31.46 -42.17
CA ALA A 412 -6.30 32.55 -41.99
C ALA A 412 -5.24 32.56 -43.11
N THR A 413 -4.69 31.37 -43.44
CA THR A 413 -3.71 31.21 -44.52
C THR A 413 -4.31 31.58 -45.86
N THR A 414 -5.55 31.14 -46.15
CA THR A 414 -6.24 31.45 -47.40
C THR A 414 -6.62 32.94 -47.49
N SER A 415 -6.99 33.56 -46.37
CA SER A 415 -7.31 34.99 -46.30
C SER A 415 -6.09 35.87 -46.47
N THR A 416 -4.92 35.43 -46.04
CA THR A 416 -3.66 36.15 -46.20
C THR A 416 -3.12 36.00 -47.62
N ASN A 417 -3.31 34.82 -48.22
CA ASN A 417 -2.90 34.50 -49.60
C ASN A 417 -4.12 34.60 -50.55
N VAL A 418 -4.59 35.80 -50.75
CA VAL A 418 -5.80 36.08 -51.56
C VAL A 418 -5.61 35.59 -52.97
N LYS A 419 -6.59 34.82 -53.49
CA LYS A 419 -6.64 34.46 -54.90
C LYS A 419 -6.95 35.69 -55.74
N ILE A 420 -6.26 35.85 -56.85
CA ILE A 420 -6.44 36.99 -57.78
C ILE A 420 -6.99 36.47 -59.08
N LEU A 421 -8.08 37.04 -59.50
CA LEU A 421 -8.62 36.80 -60.82
C LEU A 421 -7.92 37.76 -61.78
N VAL A 422 -7.16 37.20 -62.68
CA VAL A 422 -6.39 37.95 -63.62
C VAL A 422 -7.05 37.74 -64.97
N PRO A 423 -7.55 38.81 -65.65
CA PRO A 423 -8.04 38.71 -66.99
C PRO A 423 -6.93 38.27 -67.97
N ALA A 424 -7.26 37.42 -68.90
CA ALA A 424 -6.26 36.89 -69.83
C ALA A 424 -5.60 38.03 -70.65
N GLY A 425 -4.26 38.14 -70.53
CA GLY A 425 -3.46 39.14 -71.23
C GLY A 425 -3.29 40.48 -70.53
N SER A 426 -3.89 40.69 -69.33
CA SER A 426 -3.81 42.00 -68.63
C SER A 426 -2.46 42.22 -67.92
N VAL A 427 -1.72 41.12 -67.58
CA VAL A 427 -0.40 41.19 -66.99
C VAL A 427 0.48 40.05 -67.47
N ASP A 428 1.83 40.17 -67.35
CA ASP A 428 2.72 39.04 -67.48
C ASP A 428 2.64 38.18 -66.18
N MET A 429 2.10 36.96 -66.32
CA MET A 429 1.88 36.07 -65.21
C MET A 429 3.15 35.73 -64.44
N ARG A 430 4.32 35.61 -65.09
CA ARG A 430 5.59 35.29 -64.46
C ARG A 430 6.09 36.44 -63.62
N GLU A 431 6.00 37.66 -64.11
CA GLU A 431 6.39 38.86 -63.38
C GLU A 431 5.42 39.18 -62.27
N PHE A 432 4.10 38.96 -62.51
CA PHE A 432 3.06 39.15 -61.52
C PHE A 432 3.23 38.18 -60.31
N GLU A 433 3.44 36.89 -60.51
CA GLU A 433 3.67 35.91 -59.45
C GLU A 433 4.89 36.24 -58.59
N GLN A 434 5.97 36.74 -59.22
CA GLN A 434 7.21 37.09 -58.49
C GLN A 434 7.07 38.38 -57.69
N LYS A 435 6.39 39.38 -58.21
CA LYS A 435 6.32 40.75 -57.66
C LYS A 435 5.12 41.00 -56.74
N TRP A 436 4.01 40.25 -56.91
CA TRP A 436 2.78 40.48 -56.13
C TRP A 436 2.95 40.47 -54.64
N SER A 437 3.74 39.57 -54.12
CA SER A 437 4.02 39.42 -52.69
C SER A 437 5.07 40.39 -52.15
N GLN A 438 5.75 41.15 -53.00
CA GLN A 438 6.83 42.05 -52.62
C GLN A 438 6.30 43.44 -52.28
N PRO A 439 6.57 44.00 -51.07
CA PRO A 439 6.12 45.32 -50.74
C PRO A 439 6.83 46.42 -51.54
N GLY A 440 6.09 47.40 -52.07
CA GLY A 440 6.63 48.59 -52.70
C GLY A 440 7.07 48.41 -54.20
N VAL A 441 6.71 47.31 -54.82
CA VAL A 441 7.06 47.01 -56.21
C VAL A 441 5.93 47.47 -57.16
N ALA A 442 6.29 48.11 -58.28
CA ALA A 442 5.36 48.45 -59.33
C ALA A 442 5.13 47.25 -60.29
N ILE A 443 3.90 47.01 -60.63
CA ILE A 443 3.46 45.96 -61.56
C ILE A 443 2.80 46.63 -62.73
N GLU A 444 3.20 46.28 -63.95
CA GLU A 444 2.62 46.80 -65.19
C GLU A 444 1.33 46.02 -65.48
N VAL A 445 0.24 46.76 -65.69
CA VAL A 445 -1.11 46.23 -65.99
C VAL A 445 -1.69 46.88 -67.19
N ASP A 446 -2.15 46.06 -68.15
CA ASP A 446 -2.92 46.56 -69.30
C ASP A 446 -4.41 46.74 -68.91
N PHE A 447 -4.81 47.96 -68.63
CA PHE A 447 -6.16 48.32 -68.25
C PHE A 447 -7.22 48.12 -69.31
N ASP A 448 -6.85 48.03 -70.61
CA ASP A 448 -7.81 47.80 -71.69
C ASP A 448 -8.41 46.39 -71.64
N GLN A 449 -7.67 45.45 -71.03
CA GLN A 449 -8.12 44.08 -70.84
C GLN A 449 -8.68 43.79 -69.39
N GLY A 450 -8.67 44.81 -68.60
CA GLY A 450 -9.17 44.73 -67.20
C GLY A 450 -8.08 44.58 -66.17
N ALA A 451 -8.32 45.06 -64.94
CA ALA A 451 -7.39 45.00 -63.83
C ALA A 451 -7.53 43.68 -63.06
N PRO A 452 -6.41 43.11 -62.51
CA PRO A 452 -6.46 41.99 -61.61
C PRO A 452 -7.34 42.31 -60.38
N GLN A 453 -8.28 41.42 -60.08
CA GLN A 453 -9.21 41.59 -58.99
C GLN A 453 -8.92 40.56 -57.90
N PRO A 454 -8.59 40.97 -56.67
CA PRO A 454 -8.47 40.07 -55.56
C PRO A 454 -9.85 39.54 -55.16
N VAL A 455 -9.96 38.22 -54.96
CA VAL A 455 -11.16 37.58 -54.43
C VAL A 455 -11.19 37.83 -52.92
N GLN A 456 -12.16 38.66 -52.50
CA GLN A 456 -12.29 38.90 -51.04
C GLN A 456 -12.64 37.59 -50.29
N PRO A 457 -11.85 37.16 -49.33
CA PRO A 457 -12.18 36.00 -48.52
C PRO A 457 -13.43 36.28 -47.69
N LEU A 458 -14.30 35.28 -47.56
CA LEU A 458 -15.43 35.37 -46.66
C LEU A 458 -14.93 35.48 -45.22
N PRO A 459 -15.54 36.34 -44.40
CA PRO A 459 -15.16 36.41 -42.98
C PRO A 459 -15.44 35.09 -42.29
N LEU A 460 -14.54 34.68 -41.37
CA LEU A 460 -14.75 33.49 -40.57
C LEU A 460 -15.89 33.75 -39.55
N PRO A 461 -16.88 32.86 -39.43
CA PRO A 461 -17.93 33.01 -38.45
C PRO A 461 -17.36 33.05 -37.02
N ASN A 462 -17.73 34.02 -36.20
CA ASN A 462 -17.28 34.16 -34.81
C ASN A 462 -17.70 32.97 -33.92
N GLU A 463 -18.76 32.30 -34.31
CA GLU A 463 -19.29 31.10 -33.65
C GLU A 463 -18.25 29.98 -33.56
N LEU A 464 -17.34 29.87 -34.53
CA LEU A 464 -16.26 28.85 -34.48
C LEU A 464 -15.30 29.09 -33.33
N TYR A 465 -14.96 30.35 -33.02
CA TYR A 465 -14.13 30.68 -31.88
C TYR A 465 -14.85 30.44 -30.56
N GLN A 466 -16.15 30.79 -30.51
CA GLN A 466 -16.97 30.53 -29.31
C GLN A 466 -17.13 29.03 -29.04
N ASN A 467 -17.41 28.25 -30.09
CA ASN A 467 -17.56 26.80 -29.97
C ASN A 467 -16.26 26.12 -29.56
N GLU A 468 -15.11 26.58 -30.09
CA GLU A 468 -13.80 26.08 -29.62
C GLU A 468 -13.59 26.37 -28.14
N GLN A 469 -13.93 27.58 -27.67
CA GLN A 469 -13.81 27.95 -26.28
C GLN A 469 -14.77 27.14 -25.39
N THR A 470 -16.00 26.93 -25.85
CA THR A 470 -16.97 26.08 -25.16
C THR A 470 -16.46 24.64 -25.03
N ALA A 471 -15.97 24.06 -26.13
CA ALA A 471 -15.42 22.70 -26.11
C ALA A 471 -14.22 22.54 -25.19
N LYS A 472 -13.37 23.57 -25.04
CA LYS A 472 -12.30 23.59 -24.04
C LYS A 472 -12.84 23.58 -22.61
N SER A 473 -13.86 24.42 -22.33
CA SER A 473 -14.52 24.45 -21.03
C SER A 473 -15.22 23.13 -20.73
N ASP A 474 -15.81 22.47 -21.73
CA ASP A 474 -16.46 21.17 -21.56
C ASP A 474 -15.48 20.07 -21.16
N ILE A 475 -14.25 20.07 -21.70
CA ILE A 475 -13.17 19.15 -21.29
C ILE A 475 -12.81 19.40 -19.80
N ASP A 476 -12.63 20.67 -19.42
CA ASP A 476 -12.28 21.03 -18.07
C ASP A 476 -13.41 20.62 -17.09
N HIS A 477 -14.67 20.86 -17.46
CA HIS A 477 -15.84 20.40 -16.71
C HIS A 477 -15.93 18.87 -16.60
N GLN A 478 -15.63 18.15 -17.70
CA GLN A 478 -15.64 16.69 -17.70
C GLN A 478 -14.59 16.10 -16.75
N LEU A 479 -13.45 16.73 -16.61
CA LEU A 479 -12.39 16.33 -15.67
C LEU A 479 -12.63 16.87 -14.25
N GLY A 480 -13.60 17.76 -14.05
CA GLY A 480 -13.91 18.38 -12.77
C GLY A 480 -12.93 19.49 -12.37
N LEU A 481 -12.29 20.08 -13.38
CA LEU A 481 -11.39 21.21 -13.20
C LEU A 481 -12.17 22.51 -13.44
N TYR A 482 -12.04 23.43 -12.51
CA TYR A 482 -12.67 24.75 -12.60
C TYR A 482 -11.60 25.83 -12.78
N GLU A 483 -11.96 26.93 -13.42
CA GLU A 483 -11.04 28.04 -13.73
C GLU A 483 -10.27 28.56 -12.51
N LEU A 484 -10.92 28.56 -11.34
CA LEU A 484 -10.28 28.96 -10.08
C LEU A 484 -9.11 28.01 -9.70
N MET A 485 -9.29 26.69 -9.87
CA MET A 485 -8.25 25.70 -9.59
C MET A 485 -7.09 25.79 -10.57
N MET A 486 -7.36 26.29 -11.79
CA MET A 486 -6.33 26.51 -12.82
C MET A 486 -5.59 27.84 -12.63
N GLY A 487 -5.87 28.60 -11.54
CA GLY A 487 -5.18 29.84 -11.19
C GLY A 487 -5.71 31.08 -11.92
N ASN A 488 -6.91 31.03 -12.49
CA ASN A 488 -7.54 32.20 -13.09
C ASN A 488 -8.07 33.14 -11.99
N SER A 489 -7.30 34.17 -11.69
CA SER A 489 -7.64 35.17 -10.65
C SER A 489 -8.89 36.00 -10.96
N GLN A 490 -9.31 36.09 -12.25
CA GLN A 490 -10.52 36.83 -12.64
C GLN A 490 -11.81 36.08 -12.23
N ALA A 491 -11.74 34.76 -12.08
CA ALA A 491 -12.84 33.95 -11.59
C ALA A 491 -12.97 33.95 -10.06
N ALA A 492 -11.99 34.55 -9.34
CA ALA A 492 -11.98 34.57 -7.88
C ALA A 492 -12.93 35.65 -7.32
N PRO A 493 -13.81 35.31 -6.36
CA PRO A 493 -14.62 36.30 -5.67
C PRO A 493 -13.75 37.22 -4.81
N HIS A 494 -14.26 38.43 -4.57
CA HIS A 494 -13.52 39.49 -3.83
C HIS A 494 -13.28 39.17 -2.34
N THR A 495 -13.92 38.18 -1.78
CA THR A 495 -13.77 37.81 -0.37
C THR A 495 -13.16 36.44 -0.20
N TYR A 496 -12.17 36.31 0.70
CA TYR A 496 -11.49 35.08 1.02
C TYR A 496 -12.45 33.90 1.35
N LYS A 497 -13.47 34.15 2.19
CA LYS A 497 -14.47 33.11 2.56
C LYS A 497 -15.27 32.61 1.35
N ALA A 498 -15.60 33.48 0.40
CA ALA A 498 -16.31 33.09 -0.80
C ALA A 498 -15.38 32.28 -1.75
N THR A 499 -14.11 32.64 -1.83
CA THR A 499 -13.11 31.89 -2.59
C THR A 499 -12.94 30.47 -2.04
N VAL A 500 -12.78 30.33 -0.73
CA VAL A 500 -12.68 29.01 -0.06
C VAL A 500 -13.95 28.18 -0.27
N SER A 501 -15.15 28.79 -0.19
CA SER A 501 -16.39 28.06 -0.41
C SER A 501 -16.54 27.58 -1.85
N ILE A 502 -16.17 28.40 -2.85
CA ILE A 502 -16.22 28.01 -4.27
C ILE A 502 -15.20 26.92 -4.57
N ASP A 503 -14.00 27.02 -3.98
CA ASP A 503 -12.97 25.98 -4.10
C ASP A 503 -13.46 24.64 -3.54
N ASP A 504 -14.11 24.63 -2.36
CA ASP A 504 -14.69 23.42 -1.77
C ASP A 504 -15.82 22.82 -2.65
N PHE A 505 -16.65 23.67 -3.26
CA PHE A 505 -17.65 23.22 -4.23
C PHE A 505 -17.03 22.65 -5.50
N GLY A 506 -15.99 23.28 -6.02
CA GLY A 506 -15.24 22.83 -7.19
C GLY A 506 -14.57 21.47 -6.97
N GLN A 507 -14.05 21.25 -5.79
CA GLN A 507 -13.32 20.03 -5.46
C GLN A 507 -14.22 18.78 -5.33
N ARG A 508 -15.56 18.89 -5.34
CA ARG A 508 -16.47 17.76 -5.08
C ARG A 508 -16.29 16.58 -6.04
N LYS A 509 -16.07 16.83 -7.32
CA LYS A 509 -15.87 15.77 -8.31
C LYS A 509 -14.51 15.08 -8.10
N ILE A 510 -13.48 15.85 -7.82
CA ILE A 510 -12.14 15.34 -7.49
C ILE A 510 -12.20 14.56 -6.16
N LYS A 511 -12.97 15.05 -5.18
CA LYS A 511 -13.18 14.38 -3.90
C LYS A 511 -13.84 13.01 -4.03
N SER A 512 -14.79 12.85 -4.97
CA SER A 512 -15.35 11.53 -5.28
C SER A 512 -14.29 10.56 -5.80
N LYS A 513 -13.42 11.02 -6.72
CA LYS A 513 -12.32 10.19 -7.23
C LYS A 513 -11.26 9.90 -6.16
N LEU A 514 -11.03 10.86 -5.28
CA LEU A 514 -10.16 10.67 -4.13
C LEU A 514 -10.67 9.54 -3.21
N MET A 515 -11.98 9.50 -2.92
CA MET A 515 -12.58 8.42 -2.13
C MET A 515 -12.37 7.05 -2.77
N ASP A 516 -12.39 6.96 -4.10
CA ASP A 516 -12.09 5.73 -4.83
C ASP A 516 -10.65 5.29 -4.63
N ILE A 517 -9.71 6.24 -4.68
CA ILE A 517 -8.28 6.00 -4.44
C ILE A 517 -8.03 5.63 -2.98
N GLU A 518 -8.64 6.32 -2.03
CA GLU A 518 -8.56 6.01 -0.60
C GLU A 518 -9.07 4.60 -0.28
N ALA A 519 -10.17 4.17 -0.92
CA ALA A 519 -10.69 2.80 -0.80
C ALA A 519 -9.67 1.77 -1.32
N GLY A 520 -9.05 2.04 -2.47
CA GLY A 520 -7.99 1.19 -3.01
C GLY A 520 -6.75 1.13 -2.11
N LEU A 521 -6.31 2.26 -1.56
CA LEU A 521 -5.19 2.32 -0.61
C LEU A 521 -5.50 1.56 0.69
N SER A 522 -6.73 1.68 1.21
CA SER A 522 -7.17 0.88 2.35
C SER A 522 -7.07 -0.62 2.05
N ARG A 523 -7.45 -1.02 0.82
CA ARG A 523 -7.32 -2.40 0.37
C ARG A 523 -5.88 -2.87 0.30
N VAL A 524 -4.96 -2.04 -0.21
CA VAL A 524 -3.51 -2.32 -0.24
C VAL A 524 -2.99 -2.61 1.17
N CYS A 525 -3.37 -1.80 2.16
CA CYS A 525 -2.96 -2.03 3.54
C CYS A 525 -3.57 -3.30 4.15
N GLN A 526 -4.84 -3.62 3.84
CA GLN A 526 -5.48 -4.87 4.28
C GLN A 526 -4.79 -6.13 3.75
N VAL A 527 -4.18 -6.06 2.57
CA VAL A 527 -3.37 -7.13 2.00
C VAL A 527 -1.96 -7.15 2.63
N ALA A 528 -1.39 -5.97 2.90
CA ALA A 528 -0.03 -5.86 3.42
C ALA A 528 0.11 -6.41 4.85
N ILE A 529 -0.88 -6.20 5.73
CA ILE A 529 -0.81 -6.63 7.13
C ILE A 529 -0.57 -8.14 7.28
N PRO A 530 -1.35 -9.06 6.67
CA PRO A 530 -1.09 -10.49 6.78
C PRO A 530 0.28 -10.90 6.21
N LEU A 531 0.74 -10.23 5.14
CA LEU A 531 2.06 -10.47 4.57
C LEU A 531 3.18 -10.02 5.53
N MET A 532 3.00 -8.90 6.23
CA MET A 532 3.93 -8.43 7.26
C MET A 532 3.95 -9.36 8.46
N GLN A 533 2.79 -9.85 8.91
CA GLN A 533 2.67 -10.81 10.02
C GLN A 533 3.41 -12.12 9.72
N GLN A 534 3.35 -12.59 8.47
CA GLN A 534 4.07 -13.80 8.05
C GLN A 534 5.58 -13.57 7.90
N LEU A 535 5.98 -12.42 7.32
CA LEU A 535 7.39 -12.16 7.01
C LEU A 535 8.22 -11.75 8.22
N TYR A 536 7.67 -10.86 9.05
CA TYR A 536 8.40 -10.32 10.20
C TYR A 536 8.20 -11.18 11.45
N GLN A 537 8.87 -12.32 11.52
CA GLN A 537 8.86 -13.20 12.69
C GLN A 537 10.04 -12.96 13.63
N GLU A 538 11.11 -12.36 13.11
CA GLU A 538 12.33 -12.08 13.85
C GLU A 538 12.32 -10.66 14.45
N GLU A 539 13.27 -10.41 15.38
CA GLU A 539 13.49 -9.07 15.93
C GLU A 539 13.92 -8.09 14.85
N LYS A 540 13.17 -7.00 14.69
CA LYS A 540 13.47 -5.94 13.71
C LYS A 540 13.28 -4.57 14.35
N VAL A 541 14.24 -3.66 14.10
CA VAL A 541 14.16 -2.24 14.46
C VAL A 541 13.72 -1.46 13.23
N ILE A 542 12.62 -0.75 13.33
CA ILE A 542 12.09 0.11 12.27
C ILE A 542 12.34 1.54 12.66
N ARG A 543 13.02 2.28 11.79
CA ARG A 543 13.28 3.70 11.95
C ARG A 543 12.43 4.48 10.96
N LEU A 544 11.56 5.33 11.48
CA LEU A 544 10.76 6.27 10.69
C LEU A 544 11.29 7.67 10.87
N VAL A 545 11.51 8.36 9.76
CA VAL A 545 11.82 9.79 9.74
C VAL A 545 10.50 10.53 9.51
N GLN A 546 10.02 11.24 10.51
CA GLN A 546 8.82 12.07 10.39
C GLN A 546 9.12 13.34 9.56
N PRO A 547 8.10 13.99 8.97
CA PRO A 547 8.30 15.23 8.18
C PRO A 547 8.99 16.37 8.96
N ASN A 548 8.92 16.33 10.28
CA ASN A 548 9.60 17.26 11.19
C ASN A 548 11.04 16.86 11.52
N ASN A 549 11.64 15.93 10.78
CA ASN A 549 12.98 15.35 11.00
C ASN A 549 13.14 14.59 12.33
N MET A 550 12.10 14.39 13.12
CA MET A 550 12.17 13.50 14.28
C MET A 550 12.23 12.05 13.83
N THR A 551 13.20 11.31 14.33
CA THR A 551 13.32 9.86 14.08
C THR A 551 12.63 9.09 15.20
N SER A 552 11.64 8.28 14.85
CA SER A 552 11.00 7.36 15.79
C SER A 552 11.51 5.95 15.51
N GLU A 553 12.01 5.28 16.54
CA GLU A 553 12.46 3.90 16.46
C GLU A 553 11.42 2.97 17.10
N TYR A 554 10.99 1.98 16.32
CA TYR A 554 10.05 0.97 16.77
C TYR A 554 10.73 -0.39 16.75
N LEU A 555 10.66 -1.09 17.87
CA LEU A 555 11.20 -2.43 18.03
C LEU A 555 10.06 -3.44 18.00
N ILE A 556 10.12 -4.38 17.06
CA ILE A 556 9.13 -5.45 16.91
C ILE A 556 9.73 -6.81 17.23
N ASN A 557 8.91 -7.72 17.74
CA ASN A 557 9.24 -9.11 18.05
C ASN A 557 10.48 -9.29 18.93
N LYS A 558 10.76 -8.34 19.83
CA LYS A 558 11.90 -8.46 20.75
C LYS A 558 11.71 -9.66 21.66
N ARG A 559 12.63 -10.58 21.58
CA ARG A 559 12.66 -11.73 22.47
C ARG A 559 13.30 -11.33 23.81
N PHE A 560 12.64 -11.60 24.90
CA PHE A 560 13.19 -11.47 26.23
C PHE A 560 12.93 -12.73 27.04
N TYR A 561 13.87 -13.05 27.88
CA TYR A 561 13.72 -14.16 28.81
C TYR A 561 13.01 -13.65 30.09
N ASP A 562 11.86 -14.20 30.40
CA ASP A 562 11.13 -13.90 31.63
C ASP A 562 11.59 -14.86 32.70
N ASP A 563 12.36 -14.37 33.67
CA ASP A 563 12.88 -15.15 34.77
C ASP A 563 11.78 -15.75 35.66
N PHE A 564 10.57 -15.18 35.63
CA PHE A 564 9.45 -15.64 36.42
C PHE A 564 8.73 -16.85 35.84
N THR A 565 8.47 -16.78 34.53
CA THR A 565 7.86 -17.89 33.77
C THR A 565 8.90 -18.83 33.17
N GLN A 566 10.20 -18.48 33.27
CA GLN A 566 11.35 -19.17 32.65
C GLN A 566 11.12 -19.45 31.15
N THR A 567 10.44 -18.56 30.46
CA THR A 567 10.08 -18.69 29.05
C THR A 567 10.57 -17.49 28.24
N ILE A 568 10.90 -17.74 26.97
CA ILE A 568 11.17 -16.66 26.04
C ILE A 568 9.83 -16.10 25.58
N GLN A 569 9.55 -14.87 25.94
CA GLN A 569 8.38 -14.14 25.48
C GLN A 569 8.79 -13.13 24.40
N LYS A 570 7.85 -12.81 23.50
CA LYS A 570 8.03 -11.75 22.51
C LYS A 570 7.34 -10.48 22.99
N TYR A 571 8.08 -9.38 23.01
CA TYR A 571 7.53 -8.06 23.23
C TYR A 571 7.17 -7.45 21.87
N ASN A 572 6.00 -6.81 21.77
CA ASN A 572 5.44 -6.30 20.51
C ASN A 572 5.32 -7.39 19.43
N ASP A 573 4.71 -8.51 19.77
CA ASP A 573 4.42 -9.58 18.81
C ASP A 573 3.36 -9.13 17.84
N ILE A 574 3.74 -8.94 16.57
CA ILE A 574 2.84 -8.54 15.49
C ILE A 574 2.10 -9.72 14.86
N GLY A 575 2.48 -10.97 15.19
CA GLY A 575 1.86 -12.19 14.66
C GLY A 575 0.44 -12.43 15.18
N ILE A 576 0.02 -11.73 16.24
CA ILE A 576 -1.24 -11.94 16.93
C ILE A 576 -2.19 -10.77 16.63
N GLY A 577 -3.48 -11.06 16.42
CA GLY A 577 -4.55 -10.07 16.31
C GLY A 577 -5.05 -9.81 14.89
N ASN A 578 -6.28 -9.33 14.82
CA ASN A 578 -6.94 -8.89 13.58
C ASN A 578 -7.09 -7.37 13.59
N TYR A 579 -6.71 -6.72 12.49
CA TYR A 579 -6.66 -5.27 12.41
C TYR A 579 -7.48 -4.76 11.21
N ASP A 580 -8.23 -3.69 11.44
CA ASP A 580 -8.90 -2.94 10.37
C ASP A 580 -8.08 -1.71 10.01
N VAL A 581 -7.98 -1.42 8.72
CA VAL A 581 -7.25 -0.26 8.22
C VAL A 581 -8.21 0.73 7.61
N VAL A 582 -8.08 1.97 8.04
CA VAL A 582 -8.81 3.10 7.46
C VAL A 582 -7.78 4.13 6.99
N VAL A 583 -7.90 4.57 5.75
CA VAL A 583 -7.18 5.76 5.27
C VAL A 583 -7.89 6.98 5.86
N VAL A 584 -7.14 7.86 6.49
CA VAL A 584 -7.73 9.08 7.08
C VAL A 584 -8.17 10.00 5.96
N THR A 585 -9.49 10.07 5.74
CA THR A 585 -10.11 10.87 4.68
C THR A 585 -9.78 12.35 4.85
N GLY A 586 -9.47 13.01 3.74
CA GLY A 586 -9.21 14.46 3.72
C GLY A 586 -7.75 14.86 3.96
N THR A 587 -6.87 13.95 4.35
CA THR A 587 -5.43 14.26 4.46
C THR A 587 -4.75 14.34 3.10
N THR A 588 -5.33 13.72 2.09
CA THR A 588 -4.83 13.69 0.70
C THR A 588 -5.26 14.89 -0.12
N LEU A 589 -6.31 15.63 0.30
CA LEU A 589 -6.72 16.86 -0.38
C LEU A 589 -5.74 18.01 -0.09
N PRO A 590 -5.43 18.85 -1.09
CA PRO A 590 -4.68 20.06 -0.86
C PRO A 590 -5.52 21.01 -0.01
N THR A 591 -5.35 20.93 1.30
CA THR A 591 -5.93 21.91 2.22
C THR A 591 -5.20 23.23 2.07
N ASN A 592 -5.94 24.31 2.00
CA ASN A 592 -5.35 25.64 2.00
C ASN A 592 -4.59 25.86 3.31
N ARG A 593 -3.26 25.75 3.26
CA ARG A 593 -2.36 25.86 4.44
C ARG A 593 -2.61 27.16 5.20
N TYR A 594 -2.93 28.24 4.49
CA TYR A 594 -3.25 29.52 5.09
C TYR A 594 -4.57 29.47 5.89
N ALA A 595 -5.59 28.76 5.39
CA ALA A 595 -6.85 28.60 6.09
C ALA A 595 -6.69 27.76 7.36
N GLN A 596 -5.88 26.71 7.31
CA GLN A 596 -5.55 25.91 8.49
C GLN A 596 -4.74 26.74 9.50
N LEU A 597 -3.73 27.47 9.04
CA LEU A 597 -2.94 28.35 9.90
C LEU A 597 -3.84 29.37 10.60
N GLU A 598 -4.76 30.01 9.88
CA GLU A 598 -5.70 30.99 10.43
C GLU A 598 -6.62 30.34 11.47
N LEU A 599 -7.14 29.14 11.20
CA LEU A 599 -7.95 28.38 12.15
C LEU A 599 -7.17 28.03 13.42
N TYR A 600 -5.92 27.57 13.29
CA TYR A 600 -5.07 27.26 14.45
C TYR A 600 -4.68 28.52 15.22
N MET A 601 -4.41 29.62 14.51
CA MET A 601 -4.14 30.93 15.16
C MET A 601 -5.36 31.46 15.91
N ASP A 602 -6.56 31.32 15.35
CA ASP A 602 -7.80 31.69 16.02
C ASP A 602 -8.11 30.78 17.21
N ALA A 603 -7.89 29.47 17.08
CA ALA A 603 -8.02 28.54 18.20
C ALA A 603 -7.00 28.82 19.31
N TYR A 604 -5.78 29.22 18.98
CA TYR A 604 -4.76 29.66 19.93
C TYR A 604 -5.16 30.96 20.63
N ARG A 605 -5.66 31.96 19.87
CA ARG A 605 -6.17 33.24 20.44
C ARG A 605 -7.32 33.02 21.40
N ASN A 606 -8.15 32.00 21.14
CA ASN A 606 -9.27 31.61 22.00
C ASN A 606 -8.85 30.67 23.15
N GLY A 607 -7.58 30.36 23.30
CA GLY A 607 -7.07 29.49 24.38
C GLY A 607 -7.48 28.02 24.29
N LEU A 608 -7.91 27.55 23.11
CA LEU A 608 -8.34 26.18 22.88
C LEU A 608 -7.18 25.21 22.59
N ILE A 609 -6.04 25.74 22.13
CA ILE A 609 -4.87 24.98 21.69
C ILE A 609 -3.60 25.65 22.24
N ASP A 610 -2.61 24.85 22.61
CA ASP A 610 -1.31 25.30 23.08
C ASP A 610 -0.43 25.81 21.94
N LYS A 611 0.50 26.74 22.27
CA LYS A 611 1.47 27.33 21.33
C LYS A 611 2.33 26.27 20.63
N GLU A 612 2.70 25.23 21.35
CA GLU A 612 3.49 24.10 20.84
C GLU A 612 2.74 23.31 19.75
N GLU A 613 1.43 23.13 19.93
CA GLU A 613 0.58 22.44 18.96
C GLU A 613 0.41 23.26 17.67
N VAL A 614 0.28 24.58 17.80
CA VAL A 614 0.22 25.49 16.65
C VAL A 614 1.54 25.44 15.86
N LEU A 615 2.68 25.50 16.54
CA LEU A 615 3.99 25.44 15.90
C LEU A 615 4.26 24.10 15.24
N LYS A 616 3.86 22.98 15.84
CA LYS A 616 3.95 21.63 15.24
C LYS A 616 3.12 21.49 13.96
N LYS A 617 1.99 22.20 13.87
CA LYS A 617 1.10 22.17 12.69
C LYS A 617 1.49 23.17 11.60
N THR A 618 2.33 24.16 11.92
CA THR A 618 2.79 25.18 10.95
C THR A 618 3.98 24.74 10.10
N GLU A 619 4.46 23.50 10.24
CA GLU A 619 5.61 22.96 9.48
C GLU A 619 6.88 23.87 9.56
N ILE A 620 7.05 24.59 10.63
CA ILE A 620 8.27 25.37 10.87
C ILE A 620 9.41 24.37 11.12
N PHE A 621 10.48 24.49 10.35
CA PHE A 621 11.58 23.51 10.29
C PHE A 621 12.35 23.39 11.62
N ASP A 622 12.23 24.35 12.51
CA ASP A 622 12.94 24.43 13.79
C ASP A 622 11.99 24.85 14.90
N VAL A 623 11.02 23.99 15.19
CA VAL A 623 10.03 24.23 16.24
C VAL A 623 10.71 24.30 17.61
N GLU A 624 11.72 23.46 17.87
CA GLU A 624 12.50 23.48 19.11
C GLU A 624 13.31 24.78 19.26
N GLY A 625 13.98 25.21 18.18
CA GLY A 625 14.73 26.48 18.21
C GLY A 625 13.84 27.73 18.27
N VAL A 626 12.59 27.66 17.81
CA VAL A 626 11.60 28.75 17.96
C VAL A 626 11.04 28.78 19.38
N LEU A 627 10.77 27.62 19.98
CA LEU A 627 10.33 27.49 21.37
C LEU A 627 11.43 27.93 22.35
N GLU A 628 12.68 27.55 22.11
CA GLU A 628 13.84 27.99 22.91
C GLU A 628 14.08 29.48 22.88
N ARG A 629 13.76 30.18 21.75
CA ARG A 629 14.02 31.60 21.57
C ARG A 629 12.93 32.53 22.13
N THR A 630 11.74 32.02 22.43
CA THR A 630 10.59 32.89 22.66
C THR A 630 10.05 32.98 24.08
N ASP A 631 10.58 32.24 25.04
CA ASP A 631 10.03 32.26 26.41
C ASP A 631 11.02 32.73 27.50
N THR A 632 10.54 33.67 28.31
CA THR A 632 11.09 33.99 29.63
C THR A 632 11.11 32.79 30.60
N ILE A 633 10.47 31.68 30.22
CA ILE A 633 10.60 30.36 30.85
C ILE A 633 11.98 29.73 30.51
N GLU A 634 12.72 30.23 29.48
CA GLU A 634 14.08 29.79 29.16
C GLU A 634 15.04 29.87 30.35
N GLN A 635 14.95 30.86 31.18
CA GLN A 635 15.81 30.94 32.36
C GLN A 635 15.48 29.87 33.41
N LEU A 636 14.21 29.56 33.59
CA LEU A 636 13.76 28.47 34.45
C LEU A 636 14.08 27.08 33.83
N THR A 637 13.98 26.95 32.52
CA THR A 637 14.31 25.69 31.82
C THR A 637 15.82 25.45 31.75
N ARG A 638 16.66 26.52 31.62
CA ARG A 638 18.11 26.41 31.73
C ARG A 638 18.55 26.06 33.16
N GLN A 639 17.89 26.63 34.20
CA GLN A 639 18.13 26.22 35.59
C GLN A 639 17.65 24.78 35.84
N LEU A 640 16.55 24.36 35.23
CA LEU A 640 16.07 22.99 35.27
C LEU A 640 16.97 22.03 34.44
N GLN A 641 17.53 22.50 33.30
CA GLN A 641 18.51 21.69 32.54
C GLN A 641 19.85 21.55 33.28
N GLN A 642 20.34 22.59 33.95
CA GLN A 642 21.51 22.49 34.84
C GLN A 642 21.24 21.57 36.04
N ALA A 643 20.02 21.60 36.58
CA ALA A 643 19.60 20.61 37.59
C ALA A 643 19.38 19.21 36.99
N GLN A 644 18.92 19.12 35.75
CA GLN A 644 18.78 17.85 35.03
C GLN A 644 20.12 17.30 34.51
N GLU A 645 21.12 18.12 34.20
CA GLU A 645 22.49 17.64 33.94
C GLU A 645 23.14 17.11 35.21
N GLN A 646 22.90 17.74 36.35
CA GLN A 646 23.27 17.16 37.64
C GLN A 646 22.44 15.89 37.98
N ILE A 647 21.20 15.81 37.57
CA ILE A 647 20.36 14.62 37.68
C ILE A 647 20.73 13.58 36.59
N LYS A 648 21.21 13.97 35.42
CA LYS A 648 21.76 13.05 34.40
C LYS A 648 23.02 12.34 34.84
N GLY A 649 23.85 13.00 35.65
CA GLY A 649 24.94 12.33 36.36
C GLY A 649 24.46 11.24 37.33
N LEU A 650 23.28 11.46 37.92
CA LEU A 650 22.58 10.48 38.78
C LEU A 650 21.64 9.52 37.99
N SER A 651 21.29 9.82 36.74
CA SER A 651 20.33 9.02 35.97
C SER A 651 20.98 7.92 35.13
N GLY A 652 22.30 7.92 35.02
CA GLY A 652 23.06 6.73 34.61
C GLY A 652 22.72 5.51 35.50
N ASP A 653 22.55 5.78 36.80
CA ASP A 653 22.07 4.78 37.75
C ASP A 653 20.55 4.54 37.75
N MET A 654 19.74 5.49 37.23
CA MET A 654 18.28 5.31 37.07
C MET A 654 17.88 4.58 35.79
N GLN A 655 18.65 4.67 34.73
CA GLN A 655 18.38 3.84 33.52
C GLN A 655 18.55 2.34 33.78
N SER A 656 19.44 1.96 34.75
CA SER A 656 19.48 0.60 35.22
C SER A 656 18.23 0.26 36.08
N ARG A 657 17.73 1.21 36.86
CA ARG A 657 16.51 1.04 37.67
C ARG A 657 15.22 1.17 36.84
N ASP A 658 15.21 1.91 35.75
CA ASP A 658 14.07 1.94 34.82
C ASP A 658 13.97 0.66 33.99
N ARG A 659 15.09 0.04 33.66
CA ARG A 659 15.10 -1.34 33.14
C ARG A 659 14.53 -2.34 34.18
N GLU A 660 14.84 -2.15 35.44
CA GLU A 660 14.23 -2.92 36.52
C GLU A 660 12.74 -2.60 36.73
N ASN A 661 12.32 -1.33 36.55
CA ASN A 661 10.91 -0.94 36.67
C ASN A 661 10.06 -1.34 35.45
N VAL A 662 10.63 -1.40 34.26
CA VAL A 662 10.00 -2.00 33.08
C VAL A 662 9.83 -3.51 33.31
N ASN A 663 10.84 -4.16 33.86
CA ASN A 663 10.73 -5.56 34.31
C ASN A 663 9.67 -5.75 35.41
N LEU A 664 9.56 -4.81 36.35
CA LEU A 664 8.53 -4.82 37.39
C LEU A 664 7.11 -4.55 36.86
N LYS A 665 6.95 -3.66 35.86
CA LYS A 665 5.67 -3.46 35.22
C LYS A 665 5.26 -4.67 34.37
N GLN A 666 6.22 -5.29 33.70
CA GLN A 666 5.99 -6.56 33.00
C GLN A 666 5.64 -7.68 33.97
N ARG A 667 6.27 -7.73 35.18
CA ARG A 667 5.88 -8.64 36.25
C ARG A 667 4.44 -8.40 36.75
N VAL A 668 4.00 -7.14 36.81
CA VAL A 668 2.63 -6.80 37.22
C VAL A 668 1.62 -7.19 36.14
N GLU A 669 1.95 -7.11 34.86
CA GLU A 669 1.10 -7.62 33.76
C GLU A 669 1.06 -9.15 33.75
N VAL A 670 2.19 -9.81 34.02
CA VAL A 670 2.24 -11.28 34.23
C VAL A 670 1.46 -11.69 35.47
N GLU A 671 1.48 -10.88 36.55
CA GLU A 671 0.61 -11.14 37.70
C GLU A 671 -0.87 -10.92 37.41
N LYS A 672 -1.22 -9.94 36.60
CA LYS A 672 -2.60 -9.79 36.11
C LYS A 672 -3.03 -10.96 35.22
N PHE A 673 -2.12 -11.48 34.42
CA PHE A 673 -2.34 -12.71 33.65
C PHE A 673 -2.44 -13.95 34.58
N LYS A 674 -1.60 -14.04 35.58
CA LYS A 674 -1.72 -15.08 36.64
C LYS A 674 -3.03 -14.95 37.43
N ALA A 675 -3.44 -13.72 37.77
CA ALA A 675 -4.74 -13.50 38.43
C ALA A 675 -5.92 -13.83 37.48
N GLY A 676 -5.72 -13.76 36.18
CA GLY A 676 -6.63 -14.29 35.17
C GLY A 676 -6.66 -15.83 35.18
N LEU A 677 -5.49 -16.46 35.25
CA LEU A 677 -5.34 -17.92 35.40
C LEU A 677 -5.89 -18.42 36.75
N ASP A 678 -5.68 -17.67 37.84
CA ASP A 678 -6.24 -18.00 39.17
C ASP A 678 -7.76 -17.89 39.19
N LYS A 679 -8.38 -16.97 38.41
CA LYS A 679 -9.83 -16.94 38.20
C LYS A 679 -10.35 -18.17 37.45
N ILE A 680 -9.55 -18.73 36.56
CA ILE A 680 -9.85 -19.97 35.82
C ILE A 680 -9.60 -21.17 36.73
N SER A 681 -8.53 -21.17 37.52
CA SER A 681 -8.23 -22.16 38.54
C SER A 681 -9.30 -22.25 39.63
N ASN A 682 -9.83 -21.10 40.12
CA ASN A 682 -10.91 -21.05 41.09
C ASN A 682 -12.25 -21.58 40.58
N ARG A 683 -12.47 -21.68 39.26
CA ARG A 683 -13.61 -22.42 38.68
C ARG A 683 -13.36 -23.95 38.68
N ALA A 684 -12.13 -24.41 38.73
CA ALA A 684 -11.76 -25.83 38.87
C ALA A 684 -11.70 -26.31 40.32
N GLN A 685 -11.71 -25.38 41.29
CA GLN A 685 -11.60 -25.68 42.73
C GLN A 685 -12.94 -25.89 43.44
N SER A 686 -13.97 -26.45 42.81
CA SER A 686 -15.08 -27.03 43.59
C SER A 686 -14.78 -28.42 44.19
N ALA A 687 -13.50 -28.82 44.24
CA ALA A 687 -13.13 -30.08 44.89
C ALA A 687 -11.70 -30.00 45.46
N GLY A 688 -11.52 -29.45 46.72
CA GLY A 688 -10.26 -29.64 47.41
C GLY A 688 -9.87 -28.58 48.43
N THR A 689 -10.44 -28.60 49.58
CA THR A 689 -10.29 -27.69 50.75
C THR A 689 -8.96 -27.87 51.54
N LEU A 690 -7.85 -28.08 50.90
CA LEU A 690 -6.58 -28.26 51.64
C LEU A 690 -5.42 -27.34 51.25
N TYR A 691 -5.59 -26.52 50.23
CA TYR A 691 -4.51 -25.66 49.72
C TYR A 691 -4.61 -24.18 50.19
N GLU A 692 -5.77 -23.73 50.70
CA GLU A 692 -5.98 -22.32 51.06
C GLU A 692 -5.12 -21.84 52.24
N LYS A 693 -4.73 -22.72 53.16
CA LYS A 693 -3.98 -22.27 54.35
C LYS A 693 -2.50 -21.98 54.14
N ARG A 694 -1.88 -22.51 53.08
CA ARG A 694 -0.44 -22.25 52.82
C ARG A 694 -0.19 -21.07 51.86
N LEU A 695 -1.18 -20.69 51.06
CA LEU A 695 -1.03 -19.50 50.20
C LEU A 695 -1.21 -18.21 50.99
N ASP A 696 -2.08 -18.21 52.00
CA ASP A 696 -2.29 -17.06 52.90
C ASP A 696 -1.05 -16.73 53.76
N ASP A 697 -0.29 -17.72 54.14
CA ASP A 697 0.96 -17.52 54.91
C ASP A 697 2.05 -16.88 54.02
N ALA A 698 2.21 -17.32 52.78
CA ALA A 698 3.21 -16.77 51.85
C ALA A 698 2.87 -15.36 51.37
N THR A 699 1.56 -15.06 51.17
CA THR A 699 1.12 -13.70 50.80
C THR A 699 1.18 -12.74 51.97
N SER A 700 1.01 -13.21 53.19
CA SER A 700 1.16 -12.38 54.41
C SER A 700 2.63 -12.04 54.70
N GLU A 701 3.57 -12.95 54.41
CA GLU A 701 5.00 -12.68 54.51
C GLU A 701 5.47 -11.66 53.47
N MET A 702 5.05 -11.78 52.19
CA MET A 702 5.36 -10.80 51.16
C MET A 702 4.72 -9.42 51.43
N ALA A 703 3.48 -9.41 51.94
CA ALA A 703 2.85 -8.15 52.35
C ALA A 703 3.55 -7.46 53.51
N SER A 704 4.19 -8.25 54.39
CA SER A 704 4.97 -7.74 55.53
C SER A 704 6.33 -7.17 55.08
N GLU A 705 6.97 -7.76 54.06
CA GLU A 705 8.22 -7.26 53.49
C GLU A 705 8.01 -5.96 52.69
N VAL A 706 6.92 -5.86 51.91
CA VAL A 706 6.55 -4.63 51.19
C VAL A 706 6.19 -3.50 52.18
N ARG A 707 5.62 -3.81 53.34
CA ARG A 707 5.39 -2.81 54.39
C ARG A 707 6.67 -2.39 55.11
N LYS A 708 7.68 -3.27 55.25
CA LYS A 708 9.00 -2.95 55.81
C LYS A 708 9.78 -2.02 54.91
N THR A 709 9.81 -2.30 53.59
CA THR A 709 10.47 -1.44 52.58
C THR A 709 9.78 -0.07 52.46
N LYS A 710 8.43 0.01 52.54
CA LYS A 710 7.72 1.30 52.60
C LYS A 710 8.01 2.10 53.87
N LYS A 711 8.30 1.46 55.02
CA LYS A 711 8.67 2.14 56.26
C LYS A 711 10.10 2.65 56.26
N GLU A 712 11.01 1.99 55.53
CA GLU A 712 12.41 2.44 55.41
C GLU A 712 12.53 3.63 54.45
N VAL A 713 11.73 3.65 53.33
CA VAL A 713 11.68 4.80 52.39
C VAL A 713 11.02 6.02 53.04
N GLY A 714 10.05 5.84 53.96
CA GLY A 714 9.40 6.95 54.69
C GLY A 714 10.24 7.57 55.81
N LYS A 715 11.34 6.92 56.26
CA LYS A 715 12.21 7.45 57.33
C LYS A 715 13.35 8.36 56.82
N ASN A 716 13.61 8.37 55.53
CA ASN A 716 14.67 9.22 54.92
C ASN A 716 14.18 10.57 54.36
N GLN A 717 12.91 10.96 54.63
CA GLN A 717 12.37 12.23 54.19
C GLN A 717 12.31 13.35 55.26
N ASP A 718 12.70 13.05 56.47
CA ASP A 718 12.70 14.06 57.58
C ASP A 718 14.14 14.38 58.05
N THR A 719 14.91 15.07 57.19
CA THR A 719 16.03 15.89 57.70
C THR A 719 15.90 17.30 57.10
N PRO A 720 15.79 18.32 57.92
CA PRO A 720 15.64 19.70 57.45
C PRO A 720 16.98 20.23 56.92
N ILE A 721 16.93 20.88 55.79
CA ILE A 721 18.05 21.62 55.20
C ILE A 721 18.25 22.89 56.00
N PRO A 722 19.46 23.17 56.56
CA PRO A 722 19.73 24.48 57.15
C PRO A 722 20.03 25.52 56.06
N SER A 723 19.53 26.71 56.25
CA SER A 723 19.57 28.00 55.55
C SER A 723 20.67 28.26 54.57
#